data_11779d5d964c09055d34213745250e41
#
_entry.id   11779d5d964c09055d34213745250e41
#
_cell.length_a   1.000
_cell.length_b   1.000
_cell.length_c   1.000
_cell.angle_alpha   90.00
_cell.angle_beta   90.00
_cell.angle_gamma   90.00
#
_symmetry.space_group_name_H-M   'P 1'
#
loop_
_entity.id
_entity.type
_entity.pdbx_description
1 polymer ?
#
loop_
_entity_poly.entity_id
_entity_poly.type
_entity_poly.pdbx_seq_one_letter_code
_entity_poly.pdbx_strand_id
1 'polypeptide(L)'
;MSTSRITRRQFLVQMGVAAAGGALAACSAPATPAPAPTKAPAPTSAPAAQPTAAPTKAPLPTQPPVAPTAVVKAASKYKEAPALAELVKAGKLPPVDQRLPDEPFVVKPQDKIGKYGGKLSSVVADPTGDLMEIEGSMGRGLAGRPFDLQTIVPWAAKSWKLSDDRKELQIAMRKGLKWSDGKPLTTADVKFWYEDVFLNTDLTPKIDGKWAPGGKPMVISVSDDYSFSIKFAAAYPAILDFLPNLTPWAPKHHLSQWHIKHNDKANDLAKSEKFDTWVQAYQFHSAGSQQQQDVKMPTLNPWAYEKSDTQGNRTYARNPYYWMVDTDGNQLPYTDAAERIVVENKEVLTAKVVAGEGTHHSWFLSLANYPLYKQNEAKGNYATNLYPDLRASECGFCFNYTHKDEVLRKLFNELKWRQAMSHAINRDEINELRFAGQGVPRNPIMHPGATGYKEGMDQYYTKFDAARANQLLDEIGLKWDADKKFRLRPDGKPFAMTMEVDAGRADLAEVCNLIKGYWAKVGINISVKGQDQQFFMQRMRANDHDIGVWAIGGSSEVYSRQNEPIRYRPPWHWTSTPLGGPLWRQWFDTSGKEGLEPPDIIKKLWDVSEQWRQEPLGSDKYKALAAEMLQINAENCWCIGTVGLVPRVGIIKNTVRNGPKKGQILSIEYSTWTYYLPEHWWIEG
;
A
#
# COMPACT_ATOMS: atom_id res chain seq x y z
N MET A 1 -16.28 -35.92 -8.75
CA MET A 1 -15.74 -34.86 -9.59
C MET A 1 -14.36 -34.50 -9.05
N SER A 2 -13.33 -34.65 -9.87
CA SER A 2 -11.92 -34.64 -9.45
C SER A 2 -11.47 -33.19 -9.20
N THR A 3 -11.14 -32.86 -7.97
CA THR A 3 -10.49 -31.58 -7.61
C THR A 3 -9.01 -31.68 -7.95
N SER A 4 -8.61 -31.07 -9.06
CA SER A 4 -7.20 -30.96 -9.42
C SER A 4 -6.48 -30.05 -8.43
N ARG A 5 -5.60 -30.61 -7.63
CA ARG A 5 -4.68 -29.85 -6.76
C ARG A 5 -3.69 -29.09 -7.64
N ILE A 6 -3.72 -27.78 -7.57
CA ILE A 6 -2.66 -26.93 -8.17
C ILE A 6 -1.35 -27.23 -7.43
N THR A 7 -0.36 -27.73 -8.15
CA THR A 7 0.95 -28.00 -7.56
C THR A 7 1.72 -26.69 -7.37
N ARG A 8 2.66 -26.66 -6.40
CA ARG A 8 3.56 -25.52 -6.13
C ARG A 8 4.27 -25.04 -7.40
N ARG A 9 4.53 -25.94 -8.34
CA ARG A 9 5.13 -25.65 -9.65
C ARG A 9 4.19 -24.85 -10.57
N GLN A 10 2.89 -25.16 -10.56
CA GLN A 10 1.90 -24.43 -11.37
C GLN A 10 1.64 -23.01 -10.86
N PHE A 11 1.70 -22.82 -9.54
CA PHE A 11 1.60 -21.49 -8.91
C PHE A 11 2.80 -20.61 -9.25
N LEU A 12 4.03 -21.15 -9.23
CA LEU A 12 5.24 -20.41 -9.56
C LEU A 12 5.38 -20.11 -11.06
N VAL A 13 4.90 -20.98 -11.94
CA VAL A 13 4.86 -20.74 -13.38
C VAL A 13 3.87 -19.60 -13.73
N GLN A 14 2.78 -19.46 -12.99
CA GLN A 14 1.84 -18.35 -13.21
C GLN A 14 2.42 -16.99 -12.78
N MET A 15 3.32 -16.95 -11.81
CA MET A 15 4.04 -15.71 -11.45
C MET A 15 5.21 -15.39 -12.40
N GLY A 16 5.88 -16.40 -12.97
CA GLY A 16 7.04 -16.22 -13.86
C GLY A 16 6.71 -15.75 -15.28
N VAL A 17 5.51 -16.02 -15.77
CA VAL A 17 5.10 -15.65 -17.14
C VAL A 17 4.80 -14.15 -17.31
N ALA A 18 4.65 -13.40 -16.22
CA ALA A 18 4.43 -11.96 -16.28
C ALA A 18 5.72 -11.13 -16.56
N ALA A 19 6.90 -11.76 -16.57
CA ALA A 19 8.19 -11.08 -16.74
C ALA A 19 8.94 -11.38 -18.06
N ALA A 20 8.44 -12.28 -18.92
CA ALA A 20 9.18 -12.75 -20.11
C ALA A 20 8.40 -12.51 -21.42
N GLY A 21 8.18 -11.26 -21.77
CA GLY A 21 7.52 -10.87 -23.02
C GLY A 21 8.12 -9.62 -23.64
N GLY A 22 9.36 -9.67 -24.11
CA GLY A 22 9.90 -8.51 -24.80
C GLY A 22 11.40 -8.54 -25.09
N ALA A 23 11.90 -9.52 -25.82
CA ALA A 23 13.18 -9.38 -26.53
C ALA A 23 13.35 -10.47 -27.58
N LEU A 24 13.04 -10.18 -28.82
CA LEU A 24 13.58 -10.88 -29.98
C LEU A 24 13.68 -9.90 -31.14
N ALA A 25 14.90 -9.67 -31.54
CA ALA A 25 15.41 -9.40 -32.87
C ALA A 25 16.37 -8.20 -32.95
N ALA A 26 17.66 -8.47 -33.00
CA ALA A 26 18.56 -7.86 -34.02
C ALA A 26 19.91 -8.59 -34.01
N CYS A 27 20.37 -8.93 -35.21
CA CYS A 27 21.51 -9.78 -35.56
C CYS A 27 22.88 -9.15 -35.41
N SER A 28 23.84 -9.99 -35.02
CA SER A 28 25.17 -10.26 -35.53
C SER A 28 26.17 -9.16 -35.92
N ALA A 29 27.34 -9.18 -35.29
CA ALA A 29 28.65 -9.50 -35.91
C ALA A 29 29.80 -9.39 -34.86
N PRO A 30 30.92 -10.15 -35.00
CA PRO A 30 31.87 -10.34 -33.94
C PRO A 30 33.01 -9.29 -33.96
N ALA A 31 33.50 -8.89 -32.79
CA ALA A 31 34.69 -8.06 -32.63
C ALA A 31 35.83 -8.87 -31.96
N THR A 32 37.03 -8.72 -32.54
CA THR A 32 38.32 -9.33 -32.23
C THR A 32 38.87 -8.85 -30.86
N PRO A 33 39.62 -9.67 -30.12
CA PRO A 33 40.15 -9.31 -28.80
C PRO A 33 41.44 -8.49 -28.84
N ALA A 34 41.55 -7.50 -27.95
CA ALA A 34 42.76 -6.71 -27.71
C ALA A 34 43.64 -7.35 -26.60
N PRO A 35 44.98 -7.16 -26.63
CA PRO A 35 45.90 -7.88 -25.76
C PRO A 35 46.02 -7.32 -24.34
N ALA A 36 46.39 -8.20 -23.39
CA ALA A 36 46.55 -7.94 -21.97
C ALA A 36 47.80 -7.10 -21.64
N PRO A 37 47.74 -6.22 -20.62
CA PRO A 37 48.94 -5.49 -20.15
C PRO A 37 49.78 -6.29 -19.14
N THR A 38 51.08 -6.11 -19.27
CA THR A 38 52.19 -6.74 -18.54
C THR A 38 52.30 -6.22 -17.10
N LYS A 39 52.59 -7.12 -16.15
CA LYS A 39 52.86 -6.83 -14.73
C LYS A 39 54.16 -6.03 -14.53
N ALA A 40 54.13 -5.01 -13.67
CA ALA A 40 55.30 -4.35 -13.11
C ALA A 40 55.72 -4.98 -11.76
N PRO A 41 57.02 -4.98 -11.40
CA PRO A 41 57.53 -5.69 -10.23
C PRO A 41 57.36 -4.91 -8.91
N ALA A 42 57.25 -5.67 -7.81
CA ALA A 42 57.07 -5.18 -6.44
C ALA A 42 58.38 -4.60 -5.84
N PRO A 43 58.28 -3.59 -4.96
CA PRO A 43 59.46 -3.08 -4.23
C PRO A 43 59.77 -3.92 -2.98
N THR A 44 61.08 -4.08 -2.74
CA THR A 44 61.73 -4.82 -1.65
C THR A 44 61.63 -4.08 -0.33
N SER A 45 61.27 -4.77 0.73
CA SER A 45 61.20 -4.24 2.12
C SER A 45 62.58 -4.23 2.82
N ALA A 46 62.89 -3.14 3.50
CA ALA A 46 64.07 -3.01 4.40
C ALA A 46 63.70 -3.49 5.83
N PRO A 47 64.72 -3.95 6.62
CA PRO A 47 64.45 -4.61 7.92
C PRO A 47 64.18 -3.65 9.05
N ALA A 48 63.27 -4.02 9.96
CA ALA A 48 62.96 -3.29 11.18
C ALA A 48 63.94 -3.54 12.31
N ALA A 49 64.30 -2.46 13.00
CA ALA A 49 65.17 -2.48 14.18
C ALA A 49 64.42 -2.93 15.45
N GLN A 50 65.06 -3.73 16.29
CA GLN A 50 64.56 -4.18 17.59
C GLN A 50 64.60 -3.04 18.65
N PRO A 51 63.59 -2.91 19.50
CA PRO A 51 63.69 -2.01 20.68
C PRO A 51 64.35 -2.70 21.87
N THR A 52 65.20 -1.95 22.51
CA THR A 52 65.96 -2.28 23.74
C THR A 52 65.04 -2.33 24.98
N ALA A 53 65.31 -3.29 25.89
CA ALA A 53 64.54 -3.52 27.11
C ALA A 53 64.71 -2.39 28.14
N ALA A 54 63.61 -2.02 28.79
CA ALA A 54 63.61 -1.13 29.94
C ALA A 54 63.60 -1.90 31.28
N PRO A 55 64.05 -1.33 32.37
CA PRO A 55 64.38 -2.04 33.63
C PRO A 55 63.15 -2.41 34.46
N THR A 56 63.23 -3.56 35.10
CA THR A 56 62.28 -4.21 35.99
C THR A 56 62.06 -3.39 37.29
N LYS A 57 60.84 -3.02 37.60
CA LYS A 57 60.42 -2.51 38.93
C LYS A 57 60.04 -3.66 39.85
N ALA A 58 60.41 -3.53 41.13
CA ALA A 58 60.15 -4.48 42.19
C ALA A 58 58.63 -4.61 42.55
N PRO A 59 58.20 -5.75 43.09
CA PRO A 59 56.77 -6.02 43.34
C PRO A 59 56.24 -5.24 44.56
N LEU A 60 55.07 -4.61 44.37
CA LEU A 60 54.24 -4.06 45.49
C LEU A 60 53.49 -5.20 46.20
N PRO A 61 53.18 -5.04 47.47
CA PRO A 61 52.49 -6.05 48.27
C PRO A 61 51.05 -6.28 47.78
N THR A 62 50.67 -7.55 47.69
CA THR A 62 49.35 -8.03 47.35
C THR A 62 48.31 -7.63 48.40
N GLN A 63 47.31 -6.83 48.02
CA GLN A 63 46.07 -6.68 48.80
C GLN A 63 45.21 -7.96 48.69
N PRO A 64 44.47 -8.32 49.77
CA PRO A 64 43.54 -9.45 49.71
C PRO A 64 42.42 -9.19 48.71
N PRO A 65 41.85 -10.22 48.06
CA PRO A 65 40.78 -10.07 47.07
C PRO A 65 39.55 -9.43 47.71
N VAL A 66 39.18 -8.25 47.21
CA VAL A 66 37.90 -7.61 47.52
C VAL A 66 36.82 -8.49 46.89
N ALA A 67 35.92 -9.02 47.72
CA ALA A 67 34.75 -9.73 47.25
C ALA A 67 33.98 -8.85 46.23
N PRO A 68 33.47 -9.43 45.12
CA PRO A 68 32.75 -8.64 44.16
C PRO A 68 31.52 -8.02 44.82
N THR A 69 31.55 -6.70 44.95
CA THR A 69 30.39 -5.91 45.37
C THR A 69 29.28 -6.21 44.35
N ALA A 70 28.19 -6.83 44.81
CA ALA A 70 27.01 -7.04 43.97
C ALA A 70 26.59 -5.68 43.43
N VAL A 71 26.76 -5.47 42.14
CA VAL A 71 26.23 -4.29 41.45
C VAL A 71 24.74 -4.34 41.64
N VAL A 72 24.21 -3.51 42.52
CA VAL A 72 22.75 -3.32 42.62
C VAL A 72 22.30 -2.80 41.28
N LYS A 73 21.76 -3.70 40.46
CA LYS A 73 21.20 -3.36 39.15
C LYS A 73 20.07 -2.37 39.42
N ALA A 74 20.22 -1.13 38.97
CA ALA A 74 19.13 -0.16 39.01
C ALA A 74 17.86 -0.81 38.45
N ALA A 75 16.74 -0.64 39.14
CA ALA A 75 15.48 -1.19 38.66
C ALA A 75 15.20 -0.66 37.26
N SER A 76 14.88 -1.56 36.32
CA SER A 76 14.52 -1.17 34.97
C SER A 76 13.34 -0.20 34.99
N LYS A 77 13.44 0.90 34.21
CA LYS A 77 12.31 1.81 34.00
C LYS A 77 11.25 1.21 33.04
N TYR A 78 11.60 0.14 32.35
CA TYR A 78 10.72 -0.55 31.42
C TYR A 78 10.23 -1.88 32.00
N LYS A 79 9.04 -2.27 31.60
CA LYS A 79 8.38 -3.51 31.99
C LYS A 79 8.12 -4.38 30.76
N GLU A 80 8.11 -5.67 30.94
CA GLU A 80 7.91 -6.66 29.88
C GLU A 80 6.76 -7.60 30.19
N ALA A 81 6.25 -8.29 29.14
CA ALA A 81 5.22 -9.31 29.32
C ALA A 81 5.73 -10.47 30.20
N PRO A 82 4.88 -11.07 31.07
CA PRO A 82 5.27 -12.17 31.94
C PRO A 82 5.96 -13.32 31.21
N ALA A 83 5.47 -13.69 30.03
CA ALA A 83 6.08 -14.76 29.21
C ALA A 83 7.52 -14.41 28.78
N LEU A 84 7.82 -13.13 28.50
CA LEU A 84 9.18 -12.71 28.18
C LEU A 84 10.08 -12.67 29.44
N ALA A 85 9.52 -12.27 30.58
CA ALA A 85 10.23 -12.28 31.87
C ALA A 85 10.70 -13.71 32.24
N GLU A 86 9.90 -14.75 31.95
CA GLU A 86 10.32 -16.12 32.16
C GLU A 86 11.48 -16.54 31.23
N LEU A 87 11.49 -16.07 29.96
CA LEU A 87 12.62 -16.28 29.05
C LEU A 87 13.90 -15.56 29.53
N VAL A 88 13.76 -14.37 30.11
CA VAL A 88 14.88 -13.63 30.72
C VAL A 88 15.44 -14.38 31.92
N LYS A 89 14.60 -14.88 32.81
CA LYS A 89 15.01 -15.71 33.96
C LYS A 89 15.72 -16.99 33.52
N ALA A 90 15.26 -17.61 32.44
CA ALA A 90 15.86 -18.80 31.85
C ALA A 90 17.16 -18.52 31.07
N GLY A 91 17.63 -17.26 30.99
CA GLY A 91 18.81 -16.87 30.20
C GLY A 91 18.66 -16.97 28.69
N LYS A 92 17.42 -17.15 28.20
CA LYS A 92 17.12 -17.31 26.76
C LYS A 92 16.84 -15.97 26.05
N LEU A 93 16.63 -14.89 26.81
CA LEU A 93 16.36 -13.56 26.31
C LEU A 93 17.10 -12.51 27.17
N PRO A 94 17.68 -11.46 26.59
CA PRO A 94 18.24 -10.34 27.37
C PRO A 94 17.12 -9.59 28.14
N PRO A 95 17.45 -8.91 29.24
CA PRO A 95 16.53 -8.01 29.94
C PRO A 95 15.95 -6.94 29.01
N VAL A 96 14.75 -6.45 29.32
CA VAL A 96 13.99 -5.49 28.47
C VAL A 96 14.79 -4.24 28.09
N ASP A 97 15.58 -3.68 29.02
CA ASP A 97 16.43 -2.50 28.74
C ASP A 97 17.48 -2.75 27.65
N GLN A 98 17.93 -4.00 27.47
CA GLN A 98 18.88 -4.36 26.43
C GLN A 98 18.18 -4.71 25.10
N ARG A 99 16.87 -4.83 25.08
CA ARG A 99 16.07 -5.15 23.90
C ARG A 99 15.47 -3.92 23.24
N LEU A 100 15.17 -2.91 24.01
CA LEU A 100 14.63 -1.63 23.55
C LEU A 100 15.74 -0.73 22.99
N PRO A 101 15.41 0.21 22.08
CA PRO A 101 16.31 1.27 21.68
C PRO A 101 16.55 2.25 22.83
N ASP A 102 17.59 3.09 22.73
CA ASP A 102 17.94 4.09 23.74
C ASP A 102 16.75 5.00 24.11
N GLU A 103 15.95 5.34 23.10
CA GLU A 103 14.73 6.14 23.24
C GLU A 103 13.57 5.45 22.51
N PRO A 104 12.81 4.54 23.15
CA PRO A 104 11.63 3.91 22.57
C PRO A 104 10.57 4.93 22.16
N PHE A 105 9.75 4.61 21.15
CA PHE A 105 8.57 5.42 20.89
C PHE A 105 7.51 5.17 21.96
N VAL A 106 7.01 6.25 22.55
CA VAL A 106 6.00 6.15 23.61
C VAL A 106 4.61 6.33 23.04
N VAL A 107 3.80 5.30 23.15
CA VAL A 107 2.38 5.30 22.74
C VAL A 107 1.54 5.76 23.94
N LYS A 108 0.77 6.83 23.76
CA LYS A 108 -0.28 7.20 24.70
C LYS A 108 -1.53 6.36 24.38
N PRO A 109 -1.97 5.46 25.26
CA PRO A 109 -3.16 4.66 25.02
C PRO A 109 -4.42 5.51 24.83
N GLN A 110 -5.36 5.06 23.97
CA GLN A 110 -6.60 5.79 23.73
C GLN A 110 -7.56 5.82 24.93
N ASP A 111 -7.56 4.75 25.73
CA ASP A 111 -8.42 4.64 26.90
C ASP A 111 -7.62 4.55 28.20
N LYS A 112 -6.83 3.50 28.35
CA LYS A 112 -6.05 3.23 29.56
C LYS A 112 -4.85 2.33 29.28
N ILE A 113 -3.91 2.31 30.21
CA ILE A 113 -2.82 1.31 30.21
C ILE A 113 -3.41 -0.09 30.14
N GLY A 114 -2.87 -0.90 29.22
CA GLY A 114 -3.36 -2.24 28.96
C GLY A 114 -2.80 -3.29 29.92
N LYS A 115 -3.29 -4.50 29.76
CA LYS A 115 -2.80 -5.70 30.44
C LYS A 115 -2.21 -6.64 29.40
N TYR A 116 -1.13 -7.32 29.78
CA TYR A 116 -0.54 -8.36 28.94
C TYR A 116 -1.42 -9.61 28.89
N GLY A 117 -1.41 -10.25 27.73
CA GLY A 117 -2.07 -11.52 27.50
C GLY A 117 -3.10 -11.49 26.36
N GLY A 118 -3.55 -12.66 26.00
CA GLY A 118 -4.55 -12.84 24.96
C GLY A 118 -3.99 -12.74 23.54
N LYS A 119 -4.91 -12.79 22.57
CA LYS A 119 -4.59 -12.86 21.15
C LYS A 119 -5.54 -11.96 20.35
N LEU A 120 -5.02 -11.16 19.42
CA LEU A 120 -5.83 -10.54 18.39
C LEU A 120 -6.09 -11.53 17.27
N SER A 121 -7.30 -11.54 16.72
CA SER A 121 -7.63 -12.41 15.60
C SER A 121 -8.63 -11.76 14.65
N SER A 122 -8.50 -12.06 13.37
CA SER A 122 -9.47 -11.69 12.36
C SER A 122 -9.78 -12.86 11.42
N VAL A 123 -10.99 -12.88 10.86
CA VAL A 123 -11.42 -13.83 9.84
C VAL A 123 -11.36 -13.17 8.50
N VAL A 124 -10.77 -13.82 7.50
CA VAL A 124 -10.62 -13.28 6.13
C VAL A 124 -11.13 -14.28 5.10
N ALA A 125 -11.80 -13.80 4.08
CA ALA A 125 -12.30 -14.63 2.98
C ALA A 125 -11.34 -14.70 1.78
N ASP A 126 -10.20 -14.02 1.86
CA ASP A 126 -9.17 -14.01 0.83
C ASP A 126 -7.79 -14.18 1.47
N PRO A 127 -7.14 -15.33 1.27
CA PRO A 127 -5.83 -15.59 1.87
C PRO A 127 -4.70 -14.76 1.26
N THR A 128 -4.93 -14.15 0.09
CA THR A 128 -3.92 -13.33 -0.60
C THR A 128 -4.05 -11.85 -0.30
N GLY A 129 -5.16 -11.42 0.30
CA GLY A 129 -5.60 -10.05 0.41
C GLY A 129 -5.91 -9.55 1.82
N ASP A 130 -5.29 -10.09 2.89
CA ASP A 130 -5.41 -9.47 4.22
C ASP A 130 -4.63 -8.16 4.27
N LEU A 131 -5.10 -7.20 3.47
CA LEU A 131 -4.50 -5.85 3.41
C LEU A 131 -4.94 -4.97 4.58
N MET A 132 -6.01 -5.36 5.30
CA MET A 132 -6.72 -4.42 6.17
C MET A 132 -6.85 -4.89 7.62
N GLU A 133 -6.68 -6.18 7.88
CA GLU A 133 -6.85 -6.75 9.21
C GLU A 133 -5.48 -6.93 9.92
N ILE A 134 -5.09 -8.14 10.28
CA ILE A 134 -3.86 -8.38 11.04
C ILE A 134 -2.61 -7.99 10.23
N GLU A 135 -2.42 -8.58 9.06
CA GLU A 135 -1.18 -8.40 8.28
C GLU A 135 -1.02 -6.99 7.74
N GLY A 136 -2.10 -6.42 7.22
CA GLY A 136 -2.10 -5.05 6.70
C GLY A 136 -1.89 -3.99 7.76
N SER A 137 -2.17 -4.30 9.04
CA SER A 137 -2.05 -3.35 10.14
C SER A 137 -0.70 -3.33 10.86
N MET A 138 0.18 -4.31 10.59
CA MET A 138 1.44 -4.47 11.32
C MET A 138 2.57 -3.56 10.85
N GLY A 139 2.59 -3.14 9.59
CA GLY A 139 3.71 -2.41 8.99
C GLY A 139 4.06 -1.12 9.71
N ARG A 140 5.34 -0.91 9.98
CA ARG A 140 5.86 0.29 10.65
C ARG A 140 7.03 0.86 9.86
N GLY A 141 6.83 2.06 9.30
CA GLY A 141 7.83 2.79 8.55
C GLY A 141 8.71 3.72 9.40
N LEU A 142 9.35 4.67 8.73
CA LEU A 142 10.14 5.72 9.39
C LEU A 142 9.27 6.60 10.29
N ALA A 143 8.03 6.83 9.91
CA ALA A 143 7.07 7.69 10.62
C ALA A 143 5.69 7.04 10.67
N GLY A 144 4.72 7.67 11.34
CA GLY A 144 3.31 7.25 11.36
C GLY A 144 2.36 8.42 11.50
N ARG A 145 1.05 8.13 11.48
CA ARG A 145 -0.05 9.10 11.65
C ARG A 145 -1.04 8.60 12.71
N PRO A 146 -0.60 8.33 13.94
CA PRO A 146 -1.43 7.66 14.92
C PRO A 146 -2.66 8.48 15.28
N PHE A 147 -3.80 7.81 15.29
CA PHE A 147 -5.12 8.24 15.77
C PHE A 147 -5.79 9.38 14.97
N ASP A 148 -5.11 10.49 14.67
CA ASP A 148 -5.67 11.63 13.94
C ASP A 148 -5.55 11.51 12.41
N LEU A 149 -4.74 10.58 11.92
CA LEU A 149 -4.48 10.31 10.49
C LEU A 149 -3.85 11.48 9.72
N GLN A 150 -3.49 12.56 10.40
CA GLN A 150 -2.96 13.80 9.81
C GLN A 150 -1.54 14.09 10.26
N THR A 151 -1.30 14.08 11.57
CA THR A 151 -0.02 14.43 12.16
C THR A 151 1.03 13.36 11.94
N ILE A 152 2.10 13.69 11.21
CA ILE A 152 3.22 12.76 11.00
C ILE A 152 4.11 12.81 12.23
N VAL A 153 4.26 11.67 12.91
CA VAL A 153 5.14 11.51 14.07
C VAL A 153 6.28 10.55 13.77
N PRO A 154 7.48 10.75 14.37
CA PRO A 154 8.61 9.87 14.13
C PRO A 154 8.40 8.49 14.79
N TRP A 155 8.51 7.41 13.97
CA TRP A 155 8.48 6.02 14.42
C TRP A 155 9.89 5.43 14.48
N ALA A 156 10.32 4.64 13.48
CA ALA A 156 11.68 4.14 13.43
C ALA A 156 12.71 5.26 13.21
N ALA A 157 12.35 6.33 12.52
CA ALA A 157 13.10 7.57 12.61
C ALA A 157 12.92 8.21 13.99
N LYS A 158 13.97 8.81 14.53
CA LYS A 158 13.92 9.72 15.68
C LYS A 158 13.55 11.13 15.23
N SER A 159 14.10 11.56 14.08
CA SER A 159 13.86 12.88 13.50
C SER A 159 14.23 12.89 12.02
N TRP A 160 13.77 13.94 11.33
CA TRP A 160 14.17 14.24 9.95
C TRP A 160 14.21 15.75 9.74
N LYS A 161 14.96 16.16 8.72
CA LYS A 161 15.04 17.55 8.26
C LYS A 161 15.08 17.59 6.74
N LEU A 162 14.10 18.26 6.13
CA LEU A 162 14.13 18.58 4.72
C LEU A 162 14.95 19.85 4.49
N SER A 163 15.84 19.85 3.49
CA SER A 163 16.63 21.05 3.12
C SER A 163 15.75 22.18 2.59
N ASP A 164 16.26 23.41 2.65
CA ASP A 164 15.53 24.60 2.22
C ASP A 164 15.18 24.57 0.72
N ASP A 165 16.06 23.98 -0.11
CA ASP A 165 15.81 23.73 -1.54
C ASP A 165 14.91 22.50 -1.80
N ARG A 166 14.50 21.80 -0.71
CA ARG A 166 13.60 20.63 -0.73
C ARG A 166 14.13 19.44 -1.54
N LYS A 167 15.43 19.36 -1.76
CA LYS A 167 16.05 18.29 -2.53
C LYS A 167 16.76 17.23 -1.69
N GLU A 168 16.95 17.48 -0.40
CA GLU A 168 17.60 16.52 0.50
C GLU A 168 16.79 16.35 1.79
N LEU A 169 16.49 15.09 2.12
CA LEU A 169 15.90 14.71 3.39
C LEU A 169 16.93 14.00 4.23
N GLN A 170 17.36 14.62 5.33
CA GLN A 170 18.22 14.03 6.34
C GLN A 170 17.37 13.28 7.36
N ILE A 171 17.75 12.06 7.73
CA ILE A 171 17.01 11.17 8.62
C ILE A 171 17.98 10.64 9.68
N ALA A 172 17.58 10.80 10.96
CA ALA A 172 18.20 10.11 12.09
C ALA A 172 17.27 8.99 12.55
N MET A 173 17.73 7.74 12.55
CA MET A 173 17.02 6.59 13.10
C MET A 173 17.13 6.55 14.63
N ARG A 174 16.24 5.83 15.29
CA ARG A 174 16.38 5.53 16.73
C ARG A 174 17.56 4.61 16.93
N LYS A 175 18.52 5.06 17.76
CA LYS A 175 19.70 4.25 18.10
C LYS A 175 19.30 3.04 18.95
N GLY A 176 19.86 1.87 18.60
CA GLY A 176 19.59 0.62 19.30
C GLY A 176 18.34 -0.14 18.85
N LEU A 177 17.70 0.26 17.73
CA LEU A 177 16.67 -0.55 17.10
C LEU A 177 17.20 -1.95 16.76
N LYS A 178 16.35 -2.96 16.95
CA LYS A 178 16.68 -4.37 16.66
C LYS A 178 15.60 -5.03 15.84
N TRP A 179 16.03 -5.92 15.00
CA TRP A 179 15.16 -6.90 14.34
C TRP A 179 14.56 -7.88 15.35
N SER A 180 13.51 -8.59 14.97
CA SER A 180 12.81 -9.55 15.84
C SER A 180 13.69 -10.73 16.31
N ASP A 181 14.82 -10.98 15.66
CA ASP A 181 15.83 -11.95 16.03
C ASP A 181 16.94 -11.37 16.97
N GLY A 182 16.82 -10.10 17.33
CA GLY A 182 17.74 -9.40 18.23
C GLY A 182 18.97 -8.78 17.56
N LYS A 183 19.15 -8.97 16.26
CA LYS A 183 20.23 -8.29 15.53
C LYS A 183 19.96 -6.80 15.41
N PRO A 184 21.00 -5.94 15.48
CA PRO A 184 20.82 -4.50 15.36
C PRO A 184 20.33 -4.13 13.96
N LEU A 185 19.39 -3.17 13.87
CA LEU A 185 19.07 -2.45 12.65
C LEU A 185 19.94 -1.22 12.57
N THR A 186 20.72 -1.12 11.48
CA THR A 186 21.62 0.00 11.24
C THR A 186 21.51 0.49 9.79
N THR A 187 22.25 1.56 9.48
CA THR A 187 22.35 2.04 8.10
C THR A 187 23.04 1.05 7.16
N ALA A 188 23.69 -0.01 7.65
CA ALA A 188 24.12 -1.12 6.82
C ALA A 188 22.96 -1.87 6.14
N ASP A 189 21.81 -1.97 6.82
CA ASP A 189 20.57 -2.54 6.27
C ASP A 189 19.93 -1.57 5.26
N VAL A 190 20.02 -0.25 5.51
CA VAL A 190 19.58 0.78 4.56
C VAL A 190 20.41 0.75 3.28
N LYS A 191 21.75 0.67 3.43
CA LYS A 191 22.67 0.59 2.30
C LYS A 191 22.45 -0.67 1.47
N PHE A 192 22.27 -1.82 2.13
CA PHE A 192 21.96 -3.08 1.47
C PHE A 192 20.67 -2.98 0.67
N TRP A 193 19.59 -2.46 1.28
CA TRP A 193 18.33 -2.25 0.58
C TRP A 193 18.51 -1.32 -0.64
N TYR A 194 19.23 -0.22 -0.49
CA TYR A 194 19.38 0.76 -1.55
C TYR A 194 20.23 0.24 -2.71
N GLU A 195 21.45 -0.27 -2.42
CA GLU A 195 22.42 -0.65 -3.44
C GLU A 195 22.12 -2.02 -4.07
N ASP A 196 21.62 -2.97 -3.27
CA ASP A 196 21.51 -4.36 -3.66
C ASP A 196 20.07 -4.78 -4.01
N VAL A 197 19.05 -3.99 -3.61
CA VAL A 197 17.65 -4.27 -3.94
C VAL A 197 17.05 -3.17 -4.80
N PHE A 198 17.07 -1.93 -4.33
CA PHE A 198 16.40 -0.81 -5.01
C PHE A 198 17.06 -0.45 -6.36
N LEU A 199 18.39 -0.46 -6.45
CA LEU A 199 19.14 -0.20 -7.68
C LEU A 199 19.44 -1.46 -8.50
N ASN A 200 19.13 -2.65 -8.01
CA ASN A 200 19.36 -3.90 -8.69
C ASN A 200 18.27 -4.14 -9.74
N THR A 201 18.66 -4.21 -11.02
CA THR A 201 17.72 -4.36 -12.13
C THR A 201 17.04 -5.72 -12.19
N ASP A 202 17.61 -6.77 -11.59
CA ASP A 202 16.98 -8.08 -11.51
C ASP A 202 15.85 -8.11 -10.47
N LEU A 203 16.01 -7.39 -9.35
CA LEU A 203 15.03 -7.29 -8.26
C LEU A 203 14.05 -6.12 -8.46
N THR A 204 14.53 -5.03 -9.03
CA THR A 204 13.76 -3.79 -9.31
C THR A 204 13.95 -3.40 -10.78
N PRO A 205 13.31 -4.10 -11.72
CA PRO A 205 13.48 -3.86 -13.15
C PRO A 205 13.08 -2.43 -13.59
N LYS A 206 12.18 -1.81 -12.86
CA LYS A 206 11.75 -0.43 -13.09
C LYS A 206 11.54 0.29 -11.75
N ILE A 207 12.27 1.38 -11.55
CA ILE A 207 12.09 2.27 -10.41
C ILE A 207 10.80 3.10 -10.62
N ASP A 208 9.92 3.08 -9.63
CA ASP A 208 8.68 3.86 -9.63
C ASP A 208 9.01 5.38 -9.66
N GLY A 209 8.28 6.14 -10.47
CA GLY A 209 8.47 7.58 -10.65
C GLY A 209 8.42 8.40 -9.35
N LYS A 210 7.70 7.92 -8.32
CA LYS A 210 7.69 8.55 -6.99
C LYS A 210 9.07 8.56 -6.32
N TRP A 211 9.97 7.67 -6.69
CA TRP A 211 11.35 7.60 -6.21
C TRP A 211 12.36 8.21 -7.20
N ALA A 212 11.86 8.78 -8.29
CA ALA A 212 12.66 9.41 -9.34
C ALA A 212 12.14 10.82 -9.71
N PRO A 213 11.87 11.72 -8.75
CA PRO A 213 11.45 13.08 -9.06
C PRO A 213 12.54 13.81 -9.84
N GLY A 214 12.16 14.47 -10.95
CA GLY A 214 13.11 15.06 -11.90
C GLY A 214 13.75 14.03 -12.84
N GLY A 215 13.15 12.83 -12.99
CA GLY A 215 13.56 11.82 -13.96
C GLY A 215 14.80 11.01 -13.59
N LYS A 216 15.36 11.20 -12.38
CA LYS A 216 16.52 10.45 -11.89
C LYS A 216 16.18 9.78 -10.56
N PRO A 217 16.56 8.51 -10.34
CA PRO A 217 16.37 7.83 -9.07
C PRO A 217 16.92 8.65 -7.89
N MET A 218 16.24 8.55 -6.74
CA MET A 218 16.77 9.11 -5.49
C MET A 218 18.14 8.51 -5.16
N VAL A 219 18.97 9.28 -4.44
CA VAL A 219 20.28 8.85 -3.97
C VAL A 219 20.28 8.80 -2.46
N ILE A 220 20.61 7.63 -1.88
CA ILE A 220 20.80 7.47 -0.44
C ILE A 220 22.28 7.53 -0.12
N SER A 221 22.63 8.35 0.90
CA SER A 221 23.99 8.49 1.43
C SER A 221 23.96 8.27 2.93
N VAL A 222 24.81 7.38 3.42
CA VAL A 222 24.94 7.02 4.84
C VAL A 222 26.00 7.89 5.50
N SER A 223 25.70 8.48 6.67
CA SER A 223 26.64 9.32 7.43
C SER A 223 27.28 8.58 8.60
N ASP A 224 26.49 7.77 9.31
CA ASP A 224 26.89 6.92 10.42
C ASP A 224 25.92 5.74 10.59
N ASP A 225 26.08 4.91 11.63
CA ASP A 225 25.26 3.71 11.83
C ASP A 225 23.74 3.98 11.98
N TYR A 226 23.34 5.22 12.22
CA TYR A 226 21.93 5.59 12.47
C TYR A 226 21.46 6.82 11.71
N SER A 227 22.32 7.38 10.84
CA SER A 227 21.99 8.59 10.09
C SER A 227 22.25 8.41 8.60
N PHE A 228 21.30 8.82 7.78
CA PHE A 228 21.42 8.83 6.32
C PHE A 228 20.63 9.98 5.71
N SER A 229 20.91 10.30 4.45
CA SER A 229 20.13 11.26 3.67
C SER A 229 19.59 10.67 2.38
N ILE A 230 18.46 11.21 1.91
CA ILE A 230 17.86 10.91 0.62
C ILE A 230 17.91 12.17 -0.21
N LYS A 231 18.60 12.13 -1.36
CA LYS A 231 18.71 13.26 -2.31
C LYS A 231 17.87 12.99 -3.56
N PHE A 232 17.25 14.05 -4.07
CA PHE A 232 16.41 14.04 -5.25
C PHE A 232 16.95 15.00 -6.31
N ALA A 233 16.72 14.71 -7.58
CA ALA A 233 17.13 15.56 -8.71
C ALA A 233 16.29 16.85 -8.78
N ALA A 234 15.07 16.84 -8.28
CA ALA A 234 14.17 17.99 -8.19
C ALA A 234 13.68 18.21 -6.76
N ALA A 235 13.14 19.39 -6.45
CA ALA A 235 12.49 19.66 -5.17
C ALA A 235 11.32 18.67 -4.95
N TYR A 236 11.29 18.00 -3.79
CA TYR A 236 10.32 16.94 -3.52
C TYR A 236 9.78 16.94 -2.08
N PRO A 237 9.03 17.98 -1.68
CA PRO A 237 8.46 18.04 -0.33
C PRO A 237 7.44 16.93 -0.04
N ALA A 238 6.81 16.35 -1.08
CA ALA A 238 5.90 15.21 -0.94
C ALA A 238 6.54 13.97 -0.31
N ILE A 239 7.87 13.89 -0.26
CA ILE A 239 8.58 12.80 0.44
C ILE A 239 8.13 12.65 1.89
N LEU A 240 7.75 13.74 2.55
CA LEU A 240 7.27 13.71 3.94
C LEU A 240 5.99 12.88 4.08
N ASP A 241 5.12 12.89 3.06
CA ASP A 241 3.87 12.11 3.06
C ASP A 241 4.15 10.61 2.92
N PHE A 242 5.30 10.22 2.34
CA PHE A 242 5.71 8.82 2.18
C PHE A 242 6.37 8.22 3.40
N LEU A 243 6.90 9.04 4.33
CA LEU A 243 7.61 8.55 5.51
C LEU A 243 6.86 7.47 6.29
N PRO A 244 5.51 7.54 6.46
CA PRO A 244 4.76 6.51 7.17
C PRO A 244 4.84 5.11 6.52
N ASN A 245 4.98 5.06 5.21
CA ASN A 245 5.05 3.81 4.44
C ASN A 245 6.46 3.52 3.91
N LEU A 246 7.44 4.37 4.22
CA LEU A 246 8.81 4.20 3.76
C LEU A 246 9.59 3.33 4.75
N THR A 247 9.99 2.17 4.29
CA THR A 247 10.82 1.19 5.01
C THR A 247 12.11 0.95 4.22
N PRO A 248 13.06 1.91 4.24
CA PRO A 248 14.24 1.86 3.37
C PRO A 248 15.32 0.96 3.97
N TRP A 249 14.98 -0.26 4.34
CA TRP A 249 15.88 -1.25 4.92
C TRP A 249 15.46 -2.67 4.58
N ALA A 250 16.43 -3.57 4.60
CA ALA A 250 16.21 -5.00 4.51
C ALA A 250 17.22 -5.70 5.42
N PRO A 251 16.86 -6.78 6.16
CA PRO A 251 17.75 -7.45 7.09
C PRO A 251 18.92 -8.11 6.34
N LYS A 252 20.02 -7.39 6.17
CA LYS A 252 21.19 -7.82 5.43
C LYS A 252 21.71 -9.16 5.94
N HIS A 253 21.81 -9.32 7.26
CA HIS A 253 22.29 -10.54 7.90
C HIS A 253 21.48 -11.80 7.54
N HIS A 254 20.21 -11.63 7.17
CA HIS A 254 19.31 -12.71 6.75
C HIS A 254 19.30 -12.87 5.23
N LEU A 255 19.09 -11.78 4.49
CA LEU A 255 18.81 -11.83 3.06
C LEU A 255 20.06 -11.96 2.16
N SER A 256 21.24 -11.60 2.66
CA SER A 256 22.48 -11.67 1.86
C SER A 256 22.80 -13.08 1.37
N GLN A 257 22.34 -14.14 2.06
CA GLN A 257 22.59 -15.51 1.65
C GLN A 257 21.89 -15.91 0.33
N TRP A 258 20.80 -15.27 -0.02
CA TRP A 258 20.09 -15.47 -1.30
C TRP A 258 20.43 -14.44 -2.37
N HIS A 259 21.32 -13.48 -2.07
CA HIS A 259 21.67 -12.42 -3.01
C HIS A 259 22.99 -12.71 -3.71
N ILE A 260 22.99 -12.78 -5.05
CA ILE A 260 24.15 -13.20 -5.86
C ILE A 260 25.42 -12.37 -5.63
N LYS A 261 25.30 -11.09 -5.28
CA LYS A 261 26.43 -10.21 -4.97
C LYS A 261 27.13 -10.57 -3.65
N HIS A 262 26.41 -11.20 -2.72
CA HIS A 262 26.90 -11.53 -1.39
C HIS A 262 27.16 -13.02 -1.18
N ASN A 263 26.61 -13.87 -2.05
CA ASN A 263 26.78 -15.31 -2.05
C ASN A 263 26.86 -15.80 -3.50
N ASP A 264 28.05 -16.16 -3.96
CA ASP A 264 28.28 -16.71 -5.30
C ASP A 264 27.52 -18.02 -5.56
N LYS A 265 27.12 -18.74 -4.49
CA LYS A 265 26.29 -19.95 -4.52
C LYS A 265 24.79 -19.69 -4.37
N ALA A 266 24.33 -18.45 -4.47
CA ALA A 266 22.91 -18.11 -4.30
C ALA A 266 21.99 -18.87 -5.28
N ASN A 267 22.44 -19.12 -6.52
CA ASN A 267 21.67 -19.94 -7.47
C ASN A 267 21.64 -21.43 -7.08
N ASP A 268 22.70 -21.97 -6.50
CA ASP A 268 22.71 -23.36 -6.02
C ASP A 268 21.79 -23.50 -4.80
N LEU A 269 21.85 -22.54 -3.89
CA LEU A 269 20.94 -22.46 -2.73
C LEU A 269 19.48 -22.37 -3.21
N ALA A 270 19.17 -21.49 -4.16
CA ALA A 270 17.84 -21.36 -4.74
C ALA A 270 17.33 -22.69 -5.32
N LYS A 271 18.16 -23.40 -6.10
CA LYS A 271 17.81 -24.72 -6.65
C LYS A 271 17.56 -25.75 -5.57
N SER A 272 18.35 -25.76 -4.48
CA SER A 272 18.15 -26.67 -3.35
C SER A 272 16.80 -26.44 -2.65
N GLU A 273 16.29 -25.21 -2.69
CA GLU A 273 14.98 -24.79 -2.17
C GLU A 273 13.87 -24.87 -3.23
N LYS A 274 14.17 -25.40 -4.44
CA LYS A 274 13.22 -25.59 -5.57
C LYS A 274 12.80 -24.28 -6.26
N PHE A 275 13.65 -23.27 -6.27
CA PHE A 275 13.51 -22.09 -7.10
C PHE A 275 14.42 -22.19 -8.33
N ASP A 276 14.01 -21.62 -9.45
CA ASP A 276 14.79 -21.64 -10.68
C ASP A 276 16.00 -20.68 -10.63
N THR A 277 15.85 -19.56 -9.92
CA THR A 277 16.85 -18.48 -9.83
C THR A 277 16.98 -17.93 -8.42
N TRP A 278 18.13 -17.31 -8.13
CA TRP A 278 18.36 -16.57 -6.90
C TRP A 278 17.32 -15.45 -6.69
N VAL A 279 16.85 -14.82 -7.78
CA VAL A 279 15.82 -13.75 -7.71
C VAL A 279 14.52 -14.28 -7.12
N GLN A 280 14.06 -15.45 -7.58
CA GLN A 280 12.84 -16.08 -7.04
C GLN A 280 13.00 -16.45 -5.57
N ALA A 281 14.14 -17.03 -5.19
CA ALA A 281 14.44 -17.34 -3.79
C ALA A 281 14.49 -16.07 -2.94
N TYR A 282 15.20 -15.03 -3.39
CA TYR A 282 15.29 -13.75 -2.72
C TYR A 282 13.88 -13.13 -2.50
N GLN A 283 13.06 -13.09 -3.53
CA GLN A 283 11.69 -12.56 -3.45
C GLN A 283 10.83 -13.35 -2.45
N PHE A 284 10.98 -14.67 -2.42
CA PHE A 284 10.28 -15.51 -1.44
C PHE A 284 10.70 -15.17 0.00
N HIS A 285 12.01 -15.05 0.27
CA HIS A 285 12.55 -14.80 1.61
C HIS A 285 12.42 -13.33 2.05
N SER A 286 12.29 -12.39 1.12
CA SER A 286 12.15 -10.96 1.40
C SER A 286 10.71 -10.46 1.42
N ALA A 287 9.73 -11.32 1.13
CA ALA A 287 8.33 -10.94 1.06
C ALA A 287 7.84 -10.31 2.38
N GLY A 288 7.19 -9.15 2.29
CA GLY A 288 6.66 -8.41 3.44
C GLY A 288 5.49 -9.11 4.14
N SER A 289 5.03 -8.56 5.26
CA SER A 289 4.07 -9.18 6.19
C SER A 289 2.82 -9.80 5.52
N GLN A 290 2.26 -9.13 4.51
CA GLN A 290 1.06 -9.62 3.83
C GLN A 290 1.31 -10.86 2.94
N GLN A 291 2.52 -10.97 2.39
CA GLN A 291 2.93 -12.04 1.49
C GLN A 291 4.05 -12.90 2.09
N GLN A 292 4.40 -12.66 3.34
CA GLN A 292 5.49 -13.34 4.02
C GLN A 292 5.28 -14.86 3.99
N GLN A 293 6.30 -15.59 3.55
CA GLN A 293 6.31 -17.05 3.50
C GLN A 293 7.46 -17.63 4.32
N ASP A 294 8.54 -16.89 4.47
CA ASP A 294 9.65 -17.29 5.33
C ASP A 294 9.38 -16.89 6.78
N VAL A 295 9.19 -17.91 7.63
CA VAL A 295 8.99 -17.74 9.08
C VAL A 295 10.23 -17.20 9.80
N LYS A 296 11.40 -17.29 9.17
CA LYS A 296 12.67 -16.80 9.73
C LYS A 296 12.99 -15.37 9.34
N MET A 297 12.21 -14.77 8.44
CA MET A 297 12.43 -13.39 8.00
C MET A 297 12.29 -12.43 9.19
N PRO A 298 13.37 -11.74 9.60
CA PRO A 298 13.31 -10.80 10.71
C PRO A 298 12.44 -9.59 10.37
N THR A 299 11.75 -9.04 11.38
CA THR A 299 10.83 -7.92 11.21
C THR A 299 10.96 -6.89 12.32
N LEU A 300 10.48 -5.65 12.06
CA LEU A 300 10.26 -4.60 13.07
C LEU A 300 8.80 -4.55 13.53
N ASN A 301 7.95 -5.41 13.03
CA ASN A 301 6.53 -5.45 13.35
C ASN A 301 6.28 -5.89 14.81
N PRO A 302 5.12 -5.56 15.41
CA PRO A 302 4.79 -5.94 16.77
C PRO A 302 4.69 -7.46 17.00
N TRP A 303 4.33 -8.20 15.94
CA TRP A 303 4.31 -9.66 15.94
C TRP A 303 5.12 -10.19 14.76
N ALA A 304 5.87 -11.23 14.97
CA ALA A 304 6.66 -11.94 13.97
C ALA A 304 5.91 -13.18 13.48
N TYR A 305 5.98 -13.47 12.19
CA TYR A 305 5.36 -14.67 11.61
C TYR A 305 5.93 -15.94 12.23
N GLU A 306 5.07 -16.81 12.73
CA GLU A 306 5.45 -18.03 13.41
C GLU A 306 5.17 -19.28 12.57
N LYS A 307 3.95 -19.38 12.02
CA LYS A 307 3.53 -20.55 11.24
C LYS A 307 2.27 -20.31 10.43
N SER A 308 2.05 -21.14 9.43
CA SER A 308 0.76 -21.34 8.78
C SER A 308 0.38 -22.81 8.77
N ASP A 309 -0.93 -23.08 8.69
CA ASP A 309 -1.46 -24.41 8.45
C ASP A 309 -1.80 -24.64 6.96
N THR A 310 -2.36 -25.82 6.67
CA THR A 310 -2.74 -26.22 5.31
C THR A 310 -3.96 -25.49 4.76
N GLN A 311 -4.73 -24.80 5.60
CA GLN A 311 -5.87 -23.98 5.22
C GLN A 311 -5.46 -22.55 4.92
N GLY A 312 -4.20 -22.17 5.24
CA GLY A 312 -3.67 -20.82 5.05
C GLY A 312 -3.90 -19.92 6.27
N ASN A 313 -4.38 -20.45 7.39
CA ASN A 313 -4.39 -19.69 8.65
C ASN A 313 -2.95 -19.35 9.04
N ARG A 314 -2.74 -18.17 9.63
CA ARG A 314 -1.42 -17.73 10.08
C ARG A 314 -1.43 -17.30 11.52
N THR A 315 -0.37 -17.67 12.22
CA THR A 315 -0.11 -17.24 13.60
C THR A 315 1.15 -16.39 13.63
N TYR A 316 1.10 -15.34 14.43
CA TYR A 316 2.19 -14.41 14.67
C TYR A 316 2.44 -14.32 16.17
N ALA A 317 3.68 -14.55 16.59
CA ALA A 317 4.10 -14.45 17.99
C ALA A 317 4.58 -13.02 18.31
N ARG A 318 4.42 -12.59 19.56
CA ARG A 318 4.96 -11.32 20.06
C ARG A 318 6.42 -11.17 19.68
N ASN A 319 6.77 -10.01 19.07
CA ASN A 319 8.16 -9.65 18.83
C ASN A 319 8.84 -9.23 20.15
N PRO A 320 9.80 -9.99 20.69
CA PRO A 320 10.43 -9.66 21.97
C PRO A 320 11.32 -8.41 21.92
N TYR A 321 11.69 -7.96 20.72
CA TYR A 321 12.51 -6.77 20.47
C TYR A 321 11.69 -5.59 19.93
N TYR A 322 10.35 -5.64 20.07
CA TYR A 322 9.52 -4.55 19.62
C TYR A 322 9.83 -3.26 20.37
N TRP A 323 9.95 -2.18 19.66
CA TRP A 323 10.63 -0.94 20.07
C TRP A 323 9.70 0.16 20.61
N MET A 324 8.41 -0.10 20.72
CA MET A 324 7.43 0.83 21.32
C MET A 324 7.11 0.43 22.76
N VAL A 325 6.83 1.45 23.56
CA VAL A 325 6.35 1.31 24.95
C VAL A 325 5.13 2.19 25.16
N ASP A 326 4.36 1.94 26.21
CA ASP A 326 3.32 2.86 26.66
C ASP A 326 3.88 3.93 27.61
N THR A 327 2.99 4.81 28.13
CA THR A 327 3.37 5.89 29.04
C THR A 327 3.87 5.42 30.42
N ASP A 328 3.61 4.17 30.79
CA ASP A 328 4.08 3.55 32.04
C ASP A 328 5.35 2.70 31.84
N GLY A 329 5.90 2.73 30.61
CA GLY A 329 7.10 1.98 30.23
C GLY A 329 6.86 0.50 29.96
N ASN A 330 5.63 0.05 29.77
CA ASN A 330 5.35 -1.33 29.38
C ASN A 330 5.70 -1.54 27.90
N GLN A 331 6.55 -2.52 27.60
CA GLN A 331 6.90 -2.88 26.21
C GLN A 331 5.68 -3.44 25.48
N LEU A 332 5.36 -2.88 24.33
CA LEU A 332 4.28 -3.40 23.45
C LEU A 332 4.78 -4.58 22.58
N PRO A 333 3.89 -5.38 21.98
CA PRO A 333 2.43 -5.35 22.09
C PRO A 333 1.93 -5.90 23.44
N TYR A 334 0.72 -5.52 23.85
CA TYR A 334 0.09 -6.11 25.03
C TYR A 334 -0.33 -7.55 24.80
N THR A 335 -0.87 -7.88 23.60
CA THR A 335 -1.29 -9.25 23.28
C THR A 335 -0.09 -10.14 22.96
N ASP A 336 -0.20 -11.42 23.34
CA ASP A 336 0.89 -12.39 23.15
C ASP A 336 1.03 -12.82 21.69
N ALA A 337 -0.06 -12.79 20.94
CA ALA A 337 -0.11 -13.27 19.56
C ALA A 337 -1.11 -12.46 18.70
N ALA A 338 -0.97 -12.61 17.40
CA ALA A 338 -1.98 -12.27 16.43
C ALA A 338 -2.27 -13.45 15.50
N GLU A 339 -3.49 -13.55 14.96
CA GLU A 339 -3.91 -14.69 14.14
C GLU A 339 -4.81 -14.24 13.00
N ARG A 340 -4.55 -14.76 11.82
CA ARG A 340 -5.43 -14.66 10.66
C ARG A 340 -6.09 -16.01 10.42
N ILE A 341 -7.42 -16.05 10.38
CA ILE A 341 -8.24 -17.23 10.12
C ILE A 341 -8.82 -17.10 8.71
N VAL A 342 -8.50 -18.04 7.83
CA VAL A 342 -8.97 -18.05 6.44
C VAL A 342 -10.26 -18.85 6.34
N VAL A 343 -11.22 -18.31 5.59
CA VAL A 343 -12.47 -18.98 5.24
C VAL A 343 -12.70 -19.01 3.73
N GLU A 344 -13.61 -19.86 3.29
CA GLU A 344 -13.81 -20.17 1.87
C GLU A 344 -14.43 -19.00 1.07
N ASN A 345 -15.28 -18.19 1.72
CA ASN A 345 -16.03 -17.11 1.06
C ASN A 345 -16.58 -16.09 2.06
N LYS A 346 -17.22 -15.05 1.55
CA LYS A 346 -17.78 -13.92 2.33
C LYS A 346 -19.01 -14.34 3.17
N GLU A 347 -19.74 -15.33 2.75
CA GLU A 347 -20.90 -15.88 3.47
C GLU A 347 -20.45 -16.58 4.75
N VAL A 348 -19.41 -17.43 4.65
CA VAL A 348 -18.78 -18.08 5.81
C VAL A 348 -18.13 -17.05 6.73
N LEU A 349 -17.45 -16.03 6.17
CA LEU A 349 -16.93 -14.91 6.95
C LEU A 349 -18.05 -14.24 7.76
N THR A 350 -19.16 -13.89 7.10
CA THR A 350 -20.32 -13.28 7.76
C THR A 350 -20.85 -14.15 8.89
N ALA A 351 -21.02 -15.46 8.66
CA ALA A 351 -21.51 -16.38 9.66
C ALA A 351 -20.60 -16.48 10.89
N LYS A 352 -19.27 -16.56 10.69
CA LYS A 352 -18.29 -16.57 11.77
C LYS A 352 -18.27 -15.27 12.57
N VAL A 353 -18.31 -14.13 11.89
CA VAL A 353 -18.38 -12.83 12.55
C VAL A 353 -19.65 -12.68 13.37
N VAL A 354 -20.82 -13.10 12.84
CA VAL A 354 -22.11 -13.13 13.56
C VAL A 354 -22.03 -14.04 14.78
N ALA A 355 -21.33 -15.17 14.69
CA ALA A 355 -21.07 -16.07 15.83
C ALA A 355 -20.10 -15.46 16.86
N GLY A 356 -19.48 -14.33 16.54
CA GLY A 356 -18.51 -13.65 17.41
C GLY A 356 -17.10 -14.21 17.32
N GLU A 357 -16.71 -14.90 16.25
CA GLU A 357 -15.32 -15.28 16.03
C GLU A 357 -14.48 -14.07 15.63
N GLY A 358 -13.21 -14.08 16.02
CA GLY A 358 -12.29 -12.97 15.83
C GLY A 358 -12.47 -11.83 16.83
N THR A 359 -11.49 -10.94 16.92
CA THR A 359 -11.49 -9.79 17.84
C THR A 359 -11.88 -8.48 17.16
N HIS A 360 -11.63 -8.37 15.87
CA HIS A 360 -11.97 -7.18 15.05
C HIS A 360 -12.12 -7.58 13.58
N HIS A 361 -13.01 -6.86 12.88
CA HIS A 361 -13.27 -7.07 11.46
C HIS A 361 -13.74 -5.77 10.80
N SER A 362 -13.31 -5.53 9.57
CA SER A 362 -13.83 -4.46 8.72
C SER A 362 -13.80 -4.84 7.24
N TRP A 363 -12.87 -5.69 6.83
CA TRP A 363 -12.65 -6.06 5.45
C TRP A 363 -13.70 -7.08 4.99
N PHE A 364 -14.29 -6.84 3.83
CA PHE A 364 -15.38 -7.64 3.27
C PHE A 364 -16.69 -7.69 4.08
N LEU A 365 -16.85 -6.88 5.14
CA LEU A 365 -18.13 -6.75 5.79
C LEU A 365 -19.07 -5.91 4.91
N SER A 366 -20.23 -6.50 4.56
CA SER A 366 -21.23 -5.82 3.74
C SER A 366 -22.10 -4.89 4.60
N LEU A 367 -22.34 -3.68 4.12
CA LEU A 367 -23.29 -2.76 4.76
C LEU A 367 -24.72 -3.33 4.72
N ALA A 368 -25.09 -4.12 3.69
CA ALA A 368 -26.38 -4.81 3.63
C ALA A 368 -26.61 -5.78 4.80
N ASN A 369 -25.52 -6.33 5.35
CA ASN A 369 -25.58 -7.22 6.52
C ASN A 369 -25.53 -6.45 7.87
N TYR A 370 -25.48 -5.12 7.86
CA TYR A 370 -25.41 -4.33 9.10
C TYR A 370 -26.53 -4.65 10.10
N PRO A 371 -27.82 -4.80 9.70
CA PRO A 371 -28.87 -5.22 10.62
C PRO A 371 -28.62 -6.58 11.26
N LEU A 372 -28.10 -7.55 10.48
CA LEU A 372 -27.76 -8.89 10.96
C LEU A 372 -26.65 -8.83 12.03
N TYR A 373 -25.59 -8.04 11.78
CA TYR A 373 -24.53 -7.83 12.77
C TYR A 373 -25.07 -7.19 14.05
N LYS A 374 -25.90 -6.16 13.93
CA LYS A 374 -26.52 -5.47 15.08
C LYS A 374 -27.39 -6.40 15.94
N GLN A 375 -28.21 -7.23 15.31
CA GLN A 375 -29.08 -8.18 16.01
C GLN A 375 -28.31 -9.22 16.83
N ASN A 376 -27.09 -9.52 16.43
CA ASN A 376 -26.27 -10.56 17.06
C ASN A 376 -25.18 -10.02 18.00
N GLU A 377 -25.11 -8.70 18.25
CA GLU A 377 -24.08 -8.09 19.11
C GLU A 377 -23.99 -8.74 20.50
N ALA A 378 -25.13 -8.93 21.17
CA ALA A 378 -25.16 -9.52 22.50
C ALA A 378 -24.68 -10.98 22.50
N LYS A 379 -25.15 -11.78 21.54
CA LYS A 379 -24.76 -13.20 21.41
C LYS A 379 -23.28 -13.36 21.02
N GLY A 380 -22.82 -12.54 20.09
CA GLY A 380 -21.43 -12.55 19.59
C GLY A 380 -20.44 -11.82 20.50
N ASN A 381 -20.93 -11.11 21.54
CA ASN A 381 -20.14 -10.28 22.45
C ASN A 381 -19.25 -9.27 21.70
N TYR A 382 -19.84 -8.49 20.79
CA TYR A 382 -19.15 -7.47 20.00
C TYR A 382 -19.99 -6.21 19.84
N ALA A 383 -19.37 -5.12 19.40
CA ALA A 383 -20.02 -3.91 18.97
C ALA A 383 -19.83 -3.70 17.46
N THR A 384 -20.92 -3.36 16.77
CA THR A 384 -20.92 -3.01 15.35
C THR A 384 -21.06 -1.50 15.20
N ASN A 385 -20.11 -0.85 14.53
CA ASN A 385 -20.13 0.57 14.26
C ASN A 385 -20.05 0.85 12.77
N LEU A 386 -20.62 1.96 12.36
CA LEU A 386 -20.38 2.58 11.06
C LEU A 386 -19.29 3.64 11.23
N TYR A 387 -18.19 3.44 10.56
CA TYR A 387 -17.04 4.35 10.55
C TYR A 387 -17.03 5.15 9.25
N PRO A 388 -16.77 6.46 9.28
CA PRO A 388 -16.53 7.22 8.06
C PRO A 388 -15.42 6.56 7.21
N ASP A 389 -15.69 6.36 5.91
CA ASP A 389 -14.69 5.94 4.91
C ASP A 389 -14.44 7.08 3.93
N LEU A 390 -13.26 7.14 3.33
CA LEU A 390 -12.84 8.17 2.38
C LEU A 390 -12.80 7.67 0.93
N ARG A 391 -13.51 6.58 0.62
CA ARG A 391 -13.60 6.13 -0.76
C ARG A 391 -14.42 7.11 -1.59
N ALA A 392 -13.82 7.64 -2.67
CA ALA A 392 -14.44 8.66 -3.49
C ALA A 392 -15.67 8.15 -4.26
N SER A 393 -15.65 6.89 -4.71
CA SER A 393 -16.81 6.20 -5.27
C SER A 393 -16.67 4.68 -5.09
N GLU A 394 -17.72 4.02 -4.64
CA GLU A 394 -17.75 2.55 -4.50
C GLU A 394 -17.73 1.85 -5.85
N CYS A 395 -18.36 2.45 -6.86
CA CYS A 395 -18.29 2.02 -8.24
C CYS A 395 -18.12 3.25 -9.12
N GLY A 396 -16.97 3.38 -9.77
CA GLY A 396 -16.68 4.41 -10.74
C GLY A 396 -16.13 3.83 -12.02
N PHE A 397 -16.21 4.56 -13.10
CA PHE A 397 -15.74 4.10 -14.39
C PHE A 397 -15.22 5.24 -15.25
N CYS A 398 -14.34 4.92 -16.18
CA CYS A 398 -13.90 5.81 -17.23
C CYS A 398 -14.15 5.18 -18.60
N PHE A 399 -14.47 6.00 -19.58
CA PHE A 399 -14.36 5.61 -20.98
C PHE A 399 -12.89 5.52 -21.38
N ASN A 400 -12.57 4.66 -22.33
CA ASN A 400 -11.22 4.61 -22.88
C ASN A 400 -10.98 5.79 -23.83
N TYR A 401 -10.44 6.89 -23.35
CA TYR A 401 -10.17 8.12 -24.12
C TYR A 401 -9.12 7.95 -25.22
N THR A 402 -8.38 6.83 -25.19
CA THR A 402 -7.39 6.48 -26.22
C THR A 402 -7.80 5.22 -27.01
N HIS A 403 -9.11 4.99 -27.13
CA HIS A 403 -9.69 3.82 -27.77
C HIS A 403 -9.16 3.62 -29.20
N LYS A 404 -8.97 2.35 -29.60
CA LYS A 404 -8.48 1.96 -30.94
C LYS A 404 -9.43 2.40 -32.04
N ASP A 405 -10.74 2.23 -31.84
CA ASP A 405 -11.77 2.74 -32.76
C ASP A 405 -11.86 4.25 -32.65
N GLU A 406 -11.55 4.94 -33.74
CA GLU A 406 -11.48 6.40 -33.78
C GLU A 406 -12.84 7.07 -33.57
N VAL A 407 -13.94 6.44 -33.99
CA VAL A 407 -15.28 6.98 -33.80
C VAL A 407 -15.66 6.97 -32.32
N LEU A 408 -15.41 5.85 -31.65
CA LEU A 408 -15.62 5.76 -30.20
C LEU A 408 -14.65 6.66 -29.45
N ARG A 409 -13.39 6.72 -29.86
CA ARG A 409 -12.40 7.63 -29.24
C ARG A 409 -12.84 9.08 -29.31
N LYS A 410 -13.31 9.58 -30.45
CA LYS A 410 -13.84 10.95 -30.60
C LYS A 410 -15.06 11.16 -29.71
N LEU A 411 -15.99 10.22 -29.71
CA LEU A 411 -17.20 10.28 -28.90
C LEU A 411 -16.88 10.32 -27.40
N PHE A 412 -16.00 9.45 -26.90
CA PHE A 412 -15.62 9.40 -25.48
C PHE A 412 -14.93 10.69 -25.01
N ASN A 413 -14.22 11.37 -25.91
CA ASN A 413 -13.59 12.66 -25.64
C ASN A 413 -14.57 13.83 -25.70
N GLU A 414 -15.79 13.65 -26.22
CA GLU A 414 -16.84 14.66 -26.24
C GLU A 414 -17.40 14.90 -24.82
N LEU A 415 -17.32 16.13 -24.31
CA LEU A 415 -17.80 16.45 -22.96
C LEU A 415 -19.30 16.17 -22.80
N LYS A 416 -20.11 16.54 -23.81
CA LYS A 416 -21.56 16.33 -23.76
C LYS A 416 -21.94 14.84 -23.70
N TRP A 417 -21.12 13.95 -24.28
CA TRP A 417 -21.27 12.50 -24.13
C TRP A 417 -21.14 12.11 -22.66
N ARG A 418 -20.04 12.54 -21.99
CA ARG A 418 -19.79 12.18 -20.59
C ARG A 418 -20.86 12.75 -19.66
N GLN A 419 -21.29 14.01 -19.91
CA GLN A 419 -22.40 14.64 -19.18
C GLN A 419 -23.70 13.85 -19.35
N ALA A 420 -24.05 13.47 -20.57
CA ALA A 420 -25.25 12.68 -20.85
C ALA A 420 -25.25 11.34 -20.12
N MET A 421 -24.13 10.62 -20.20
CA MET A 421 -23.96 9.33 -19.53
C MET A 421 -24.02 9.46 -18.00
N SER A 422 -23.53 10.57 -17.44
CA SER A 422 -23.62 10.85 -16.02
C SER A 422 -25.04 11.22 -15.58
N HIS A 423 -25.72 12.12 -16.30
CA HIS A 423 -27.13 12.50 -16.01
C HIS A 423 -28.12 11.33 -16.15
N ALA A 424 -27.81 10.34 -16.99
CA ALA A 424 -28.66 9.16 -17.16
C ALA A 424 -28.63 8.19 -15.97
N ILE A 425 -27.71 8.34 -15.01
CA ILE A 425 -27.56 7.43 -13.86
C ILE A 425 -28.41 7.92 -12.67
N ASN A 426 -29.31 7.05 -12.21
CA ASN A 426 -30.06 7.29 -10.96
C ASN A 426 -29.25 6.83 -9.75
N ARG A 427 -28.43 7.76 -9.22
CA ARG A 427 -27.52 7.50 -8.10
C ARG A 427 -28.24 7.33 -6.78
N ASP A 428 -29.40 7.97 -6.61
CA ASP A 428 -30.22 7.83 -5.40
C ASP A 428 -30.77 6.41 -5.30
N GLU A 429 -31.27 5.85 -6.40
CA GLU A 429 -31.74 4.46 -6.46
C GLU A 429 -30.59 3.48 -6.20
N ILE A 430 -29.39 3.72 -6.75
CA ILE A 430 -28.20 2.91 -6.46
C ILE A 430 -27.87 3.01 -4.96
N ASN A 431 -27.91 4.19 -4.36
CA ASN A 431 -27.62 4.40 -2.94
C ASN A 431 -28.59 3.63 -2.06
N GLU A 432 -29.88 3.70 -2.33
CA GLU A 432 -30.89 2.95 -1.59
C GLU A 432 -30.72 1.43 -1.75
N LEU A 433 -30.59 0.94 -2.97
CA LEU A 433 -30.53 -0.50 -3.24
C LEU A 433 -29.24 -1.18 -2.75
N ARG A 434 -28.12 -0.46 -2.79
CA ARG A 434 -26.79 -1.05 -2.54
C ARG A 434 -26.17 -0.60 -1.22
N PHE A 435 -26.51 0.58 -0.74
CA PHE A 435 -25.85 1.20 0.41
C PHE A 435 -26.83 1.67 1.47
N ALA A 436 -28.11 1.24 1.39
CA ALA A 436 -29.16 1.56 2.36
C ALA A 436 -29.27 3.08 2.65
N GLY A 437 -29.08 3.90 1.60
CA GLY A 437 -29.11 5.36 1.72
C GLY A 437 -27.93 5.98 2.49
N GLN A 438 -26.94 5.21 2.89
CA GLN A 438 -25.85 5.66 3.78
C GLN A 438 -24.68 6.34 3.05
N GLY A 439 -24.60 6.22 1.73
CA GLY A 439 -23.57 6.86 0.93
C GLY A 439 -23.97 8.22 0.42
N VAL A 440 -23.08 8.88 -0.30
CA VAL A 440 -23.31 10.17 -0.95
C VAL A 440 -23.26 9.97 -2.47
N PRO A 441 -24.38 10.22 -3.20
CA PRO A 441 -24.40 10.32 -4.66
C PRO A 441 -23.39 11.36 -5.13
N ARG A 442 -22.33 10.96 -5.87
CA ARG A 442 -21.23 11.88 -6.24
C ARG A 442 -20.35 11.37 -7.35
N ASN A 443 -19.63 12.27 -7.99
CA ASN A 443 -18.45 11.94 -8.79
C ASN A 443 -17.19 11.81 -7.92
N PRO A 444 -16.16 11.06 -8.36
CA PRO A 444 -14.99 10.76 -7.55
C PRO A 444 -14.03 11.96 -7.49
N ILE A 445 -14.33 12.89 -6.63
CA ILE A 445 -13.54 14.07 -6.27
C ILE A 445 -13.13 13.95 -4.79
N MET A 446 -12.13 14.72 -4.33
CA MET A 446 -11.74 14.78 -2.91
C MET A 446 -12.95 15.05 -2.00
N HIS A 447 -12.87 14.62 -0.74
CA HIS A 447 -13.98 14.82 0.22
C HIS A 447 -14.14 16.29 0.58
N PRO A 448 -15.30 16.71 1.11
CA PRO A 448 -15.59 18.13 1.39
C PRO A 448 -14.63 18.84 2.35
N GLY A 449 -13.88 18.11 3.17
CA GLY A 449 -12.85 18.69 4.05
C GLY A 449 -11.46 18.83 3.44
N ALA A 450 -11.25 18.39 2.17
CA ALA A 450 -9.94 18.44 1.54
C ALA A 450 -9.61 19.85 1.03
N THR A 451 -8.31 20.18 1.00
CA THR A 451 -7.82 21.45 0.46
C THR A 451 -8.18 21.60 -1.01
N GLY A 452 -8.70 22.77 -1.38
CA GLY A 452 -9.11 23.07 -2.74
C GLY A 452 -10.51 22.58 -3.12
N TYR A 453 -11.16 21.78 -2.27
CA TYR A 453 -12.56 21.44 -2.48
C TYR A 453 -13.45 22.69 -2.37
N LYS A 454 -14.34 22.85 -3.32
CA LYS A 454 -15.41 23.85 -3.28
C LYS A 454 -16.74 23.11 -3.22
N GLU A 455 -17.67 23.64 -2.44
CA GLU A 455 -18.99 23.04 -2.26
C GLU A 455 -19.67 22.75 -3.61
N GLY A 456 -20.20 21.55 -3.74
CA GLY A 456 -20.89 21.08 -4.95
C GLY A 456 -20.00 20.58 -6.09
N MET A 457 -18.65 20.64 -6.00
CA MET A 457 -17.77 20.13 -7.07
C MET A 457 -18.03 18.65 -7.40
N ASP A 458 -18.30 17.84 -6.41
CA ASP A 458 -18.57 16.41 -6.53
C ASP A 458 -19.98 16.13 -7.05
N GLN A 459 -20.81 17.16 -7.15
CA GLN A 459 -22.20 17.08 -7.64
C GLN A 459 -22.34 17.49 -9.12
N TYR A 460 -21.27 17.90 -9.79
CA TYR A 460 -21.33 18.26 -11.20
C TYR A 460 -21.84 17.08 -12.02
N TYR A 461 -22.95 17.30 -12.79
CA TYR A 461 -23.58 16.31 -13.67
C TYR A 461 -24.10 15.04 -12.98
N THR A 462 -24.25 15.03 -11.63
CA THR A 462 -24.71 13.85 -10.87
C THR A 462 -26.22 13.74 -10.78
N LYS A 463 -26.95 14.85 -10.90
CA LYS A 463 -28.42 14.86 -10.85
C LYS A 463 -28.99 13.95 -11.94
N PHE A 464 -29.82 12.99 -11.56
CA PHE A 464 -30.54 12.15 -12.51
C PHE A 464 -31.51 12.99 -13.35
N ASP A 465 -31.30 13.02 -14.66
CA ASP A 465 -32.11 13.76 -15.61
C ASP A 465 -32.04 13.10 -17.00
N ALA A 466 -32.90 12.13 -17.25
CA ALA A 466 -32.97 11.43 -18.51
C ALA A 466 -33.35 12.34 -19.70
N ALA A 467 -34.12 13.40 -19.45
CA ALA A 467 -34.49 14.36 -20.50
C ALA A 467 -33.26 15.17 -20.94
N ARG A 468 -32.48 15.68 -19.96
CA ARG A 468 -31.21 16.38 -20.24
C ARG A 468 -30.18 15.45 -20.90
N ALA A 469 -30.08 14.20 -20.48
CA ALA A 469 -29.24 13.22 -21.13
C ALA A 469 -29.59 13.03 -22.61
N ASN A 470 -30.88 12.84 -22.93
CA ASN A 470 -31.35 12.73 -24.31
C ASN A 470 -31.05 14.00 -25.12
N GLN A 471 -31.32 15.18 -24.55
CA GLN A 471 -31.01 16.45 -25.23
C GLN A 471 -29.50 16.54 -25.57
N LEU A 472 -28.60 16.21 -24.67
CA LEU A 472 -27.15 16.22 -24.92
C LEU A 472 -26.73 15.23 -25.99
N LEU A 473 -27.35 14.03 -26.02
CA LEU A 473 -27.11 13.03 -27.07
C LEU A 473 -27.61 13.48 -28.44
N ASP A 474 -28.75 14.20 -28.48
CA ASP A 474 -29.28 14.83 -29.71
C ASP A 474 -28.35 15.97 -30.19
N GLU A 475 -27.86 16.82 -29.26
CA GLU A 475 -26.92 17.92 -29.56
C GLU A 475 -25.60 17.44 -30.19
N ILE A 476 -25.13 16.22 -29.86
CA ILE A 476 -23.95 15.61 -30.47
C ILE A 476 -24.28 14.73 -31.69
N GLY A 477 -25.53 14.75 -32.13
CA GLY A 477 -25.98 14.14 -33.40
C GLY A 477 -26.21 12.65 -33.37
N LEU A 478 -26.36 12.01 -32.21
CA LEU A 478 -26.65 10.57 -32.12
C LEU A 478 -28.12 10.29 -32.46
N LYS A 479 -28.33 9.67 -33.62
CA LYS A 479 -29.67 9.33 -34.14
C LYS A 479 -30.16 8.00 -33.57
N TRP A 480 -31.48 7.88 -33.40
CA TRP A 480 -32.13 6.62 -33.08
C TRP A 480 -32.10 5.66 -34.24
N ASP A 481 -32.08 4.36 -34.00
CA ASP A 481 -32.31 3.32 -34.98
C ASP A 481 -33.75 3.38 -35.52
N ALA A 482 -34.03 2.58 -36.54
CA ALA A 482 -35.34 2.54 -37.21
C ALA A 482 -36.50 2.19 -36.23
N ASP A 483 -36.21 1.35 -35.25
CA ASP A 483 -37.19 0.87 -34.25
C ASP A 483 -37.32 1.82 -33.07
N LYS A 484 -36.56 2.91 -33.03
CA LYS A 484 -36.44 3.88 -31.91
C LYS A 484 -36.12 3.22 -30.58
N LYS A 485 -35.40 2.12 -30.64
CA LYS A 485 -35.00 1.36 -29.44
C LYS A 485 -33.63 1.79 -28.91
N PHE A 486 -32.65 1.96 -29.81
CA PHE A 486 -31.32 2.37 -29.45
C PHE A 486 -30.81 3.46 -30.40
N ARG A 487 -29.86 4.25 -29.89
CA ARG A 487 -29.14 5.22 -30.70
C ARG A 487 -28.01 4.55 -31.45
N LEU A 488 -27.70 5.10 -32.63
CA LEU A 488 -26.60 4.67 -33.48
C LEU A 488 -25.35 5.51 -33.17
N ARG A 489 -24.18 4.94 -33.37
CA ARG A 489 -22.89 5.61 -33.35
C ARG A 489 -22.86 6.70 -34.43
N PRO A 490 -21.92 7.69 -34.36
CA PRO A 490 -21.76 8.72 -35.38
C PRO A 490 -21.56 8.16 -36.82
N ASP A 491 -21.01 6.94 -36.96
CA ASP A 491 -20.83 6.22 -38.23
C ASP A 491 -22.06 5.40 -38.68
N GLY A 492 -23.17 5.52 -37.96
CA GLY A 492 -24.41 4.84 -38.25
C GLY A 492 -24.51 3.37 -37.82
N LYS A 493 -23.48 2.84 -37.18
CA LYS A 493 -23.48 1.47 -36.65
C LYS A 493 -24.12 1.39 -35.27
N PRO A 494 -24.65 0.22 -34.86
CA PRO A 494 -25.05 0.00 -33.47
C PRO A 494 -23.88 0.15 -32.47
N PHE A 495 -24.18 0.59 -31.25
CA PHE A 495 -23.23 0.50 -30.16
C PHE A 495 -23.05 -0.97 -29.74
N ALA A 496 -21.78 -1.37 -29.57
CA ALA A 496 -21.37 -2.69 -29.05
C ALA A 496 -20.34 -2.53 -27.92
N MET A 497 -20.59 -1.57 -27.03
CA MET A 497 -19.67 -1.26 -25.91
C MET A 497 -19.84 -2.21 -24.73
N THR A 498 -18.74 -2.47 -24.03
CA THR A 498 -18.71 -3.34 -22.86
C THR A 498 -18.18 -2.56 -21.64
N MET A 499 -18.92 -2.61 -20.54
CA MET A 499 -18.38 -2.34 -19.21
C MET A 499 -17.63 -3.57 -18.71
N GLU A 500 -16.33 -3.46 -18.53
CA GLU A 500 -15.46 -4.54 -18.06
C GLU A 500 -15.21 -4.38 -16.55
N VAL A 501 -15.41 -5.47 -15.82
CA VAL A 501 -15.28 -5.51 -14.36
C VAL A 501 -14.58 -6.81 -13.93
N ASP A 502 -13.81 -6.72 -12.83
CA ASP A 502 -13.24 -7.90 -12.17
C ASP A 502 -14.37 -8.84 -11.69
N ALA A 503 -14.36 -10.09 -12.11
CA ALA A 503 -15.38 -11.09 -11.74
C ALA A 503 -15.43 -11.38 -10.23
N GLY A 504 -14.31 -11.17 -9.50
CA GLY A 504 -14.26 -11.23 -8.03
C GLY A 504 -15.03 -10.11 -7.34
N ARG A 505 -15.47 -9.10 -8.10
CA ARG A 505 -16.19 -7.92 -7.63
C ARG A 505 -17.65 -7.93 -8.09
N ALA A 506 -18.41 -8.91 -7.61
CA ALA A 506 -19.85 -9.02 -7.91
C ALA A 506 -20.64 -7.75 -7.52
N ASP A 507 -20.22 -7.07 -6.45
CA ASP A 507 -20.74 -5.79 -6.00
C ASP A 507 -20.68 -4.71 -7.10
N LEU A 508 -19.59 -4.63 -7.84
CA LEU A 508 -19.44 -3.70 -8.96
C LEU A 508 -20.29 -4.12 -10.16
N ALA A 509 -20.33 -5.43 -10.47
CA ALA A 509 -21.11 -5.94 -11.60
C ALA A 509 -22.61 -5.65 -11.43
N GLU A 510 -23.13 -5.74 -10.21
CA GLU A 510 -24.55 -5.40 -9.91
C GLU A 510 -24.85 -3.91 -10.16
N VAL A 511 -23.97 -3.01 -9.73
CA VAL A 511 -24.10 -1.56 -10.03
C VAL A 511 -24.02 -1.31 -11.53
N CYS A 512 -23.10 -1.97 -12.24
CA CYS A 512 -22.97 -1.86 -13.71
C CYS A 512 -24.25 -2.32 -14.44
N ASN A 513 -24.94 -3.36 -13.94
CA ASN A 513 -26.21 -3.80 -14.51
C ASN A 513 -27.34 -2.78 -14.29
N LEU A 514 -27.36 -2.07 -13.16
CA LEU A 514 -28.29 -0.93 -12.96
C LEU A 514 -27.97 0.18 -13.99
N ILE A 515 -26.69 0.55 -14.14
CA ILE A 515 -26.26 1.57 -15.12
C ILE A 515 -26.64 1.16 -16.55
N LYS A 516 -26.44 -0.09 -16.93
CA LYS A 516 -26.91 -0.64 -18.22
C LYS A 516 -28.40 -0.38 -18.43
N GLY A 517 -29.22 -0.63 -17.39
CA GLY A 517 -30.67 -0.37 -17.43
C GLY A 517 -31.03 1.11 -17.59
N TYR A 518 -30.30 1.99 -16.92
CA TYR A 518 -30.51 3.44 -17.06
C TYR A 518 -30.08 3.94 -18.44
N TRP A 519 -28.94 3.53 -18.95
CA TRP A 519 -28.43 3.96 -20.25
C TRP A 519 -29.32 3.45 -21.41
N ALA A 520 -29.89 2.25 -21.25
CA ALA A 520 -30.86 1.74 -22.24
C ALA A 520 -32.10 2.65 -22.39
N LYS A 521 -32.55 3.32 -21.31
CA LYS A 521 -33.68 4.27 -21.34
C LYS A 521 -33.38 5.55 -22.15
N VAL A 522 -32.11 5.88 -22.34
CA VAL A 522 -31.67 6.99 -23.22
C VAL A 522 -31.10 6.48 -24.56
N GLY A 523 -31.35 5.22 -24.88
CA GLY A 523 -31.00 4.61 -26.16
C GLY A 523 -29.54 4.11 -26.27
N ILE A 524 -28.78 4.05 -25.19
CA ILE A 524 -27.40 3.56 -25.23
C ILE A 524 -27.35 2.11 -24.76
N ASN A 525 -27.00 1.22 -25.70
CA ASN A 525 -26.88 -0.22 -25.44
C ASN A 525 -25.45 -0.59 -25.09
N ILE A 526 -25.27 -1.26 -23.95
CA ILE A 526 -23.99 -1.80 -23.50
C ILE A 526 -24.13 -3.23 -22.98
N SER A 527 -23.03 -3.95 -22.93
CA SER A 527 -22.90 -5.21 -22.18
C SER A 527 -22.10 -4.99 -20.89
N VAL A 528 -22.30 -5.85 -19.89
CA VAL A 528 -21.49 -5.92 -18.68
C VAL A 528 -20.78 -7.26 -18.69
N LYS A 529 -19.44 -7.27 -18.55
CA LYS A 529 -18.64 -8.49 -18.61
C LYS A 529 -17.70 -8.58 -17.43
N GLY A 530 -17.93 -9.57 -16.56
CA GLY A 530 -16.98 -9.99 -15.54
C GLY A 530 -15.85 -10.80 -16.16
N GLN A 531 -14.61 -10.52 -15.74
CA GLN A 531 -13.41 -11.19 -16.22
C GLN A 531 -12.51 -11.56 -15.05
N ASP A 532 -11.68 -12.58 -15.21
CA ASP A 532 -10.59 -12.84 -14.26
C ASP A 532 -9.74 -11.58 -14.06
N GLN A 533 -9.35 -11.32 -12.83
CA GLN A 533 -8.66 -10.08 -12.44
C GLN A 533 -7.38 -9.84 -13.26
N GLN A 534 -6.56 -10.87 -13.48
CA GLN A 534 -5.30 -10.71 -14.22
C GLN A 534 -5.58 -10.42 -15.70
N PHE A 535 -6.56 -11.10 -16.28
CA PHE A 535 -6.97 -10.86 -17.65
C PHE A 535 -7.61 -9.48 -17.82
N PHE A 536 -8.45 -9.06 -16.87
CA PHE A 536 -8.99 -7.70 -16.82
C PHE A 536 -7.88 -6.65 -16.84
N MET A 537 -6.90 -6.77 -15.90
CA MET A 537 -5.76 -5.85 -15.84
C MET A 537 -4.91 -5.87 -17.13
N GLN A 538 -4.72 -7.03 -17.73
CA GLN A 538 -3.99 -7.16 -18.99
C GLN A 538 -4.68 -6.40 -20.13
N ARG A 539 -5.99 -6.52 -20.28
CA ARG A 539 -6.78 -5.80 -21.29
C ARG A 539 -6.72 -4.29 -21.10
N MET A 540 -6.86 -3.82 -19.84
CA MET A 540 -6.74 -2.39 -19.51
C MET A 540 -5.36 -1.85 -19.96
N ARG A 541 -4.26 -2.54 -19.61
CA ARG A 541 -2.90 -2.15 -20.02
C ARG A 541 -2.68 -2.20 -21.53
N ALA A 542 -3.28 -3.15 -22.20
CA ALA A 542 -3.21 -3.30 -23.66
C ALA A 542 -4.05 -2.26 -24.43
N ASN A 543 -4.72 -1.33 -23.74
CA ASN A 543 -5.67 -0.40 -24.37
C ASN A 543 -6.78 -1.12 -25.16
N ASP A 544 -7.24 -2.28 -24.66
CA ASP A 544 -8.18 -3.17 -25.32
C ASP A 544 -9.49 -3.29 -24.55
N HIS A 545 -10.07 -2.15 -24.15
CA HIS A 545 -11.34 -2.05 -23.44
C HIS A 545 -12.13 -0.83 -23.91
N ASP A 546 -13.44 -0.83 -23.71
CA ASP A 546 -14.32 0.31 -24.00
C ASP A 546 -14.52 1.15 -22.73
N ILE A 547 -14.95 0.52 -21.63
CA ILE A 547 -15.26 1.16 -20.35
C ILE A 547 -14.65 0.32 -19.22
N GLY A 548 -13.66 0.88 -18.52
CA GLY A 548 -13.03 0.26 -17.37
C GLY A 548 -13.73 0.66 -16.05
N VAL A 549 -14.04 -0.33 -15.21
CA VAL A 549 -14.79 -0.13 -13.95
C VAL A 549 -13.96 -0.55 -12.75
N TRP A 550 -13.95 0.28 -11.70
CA TRP A 550 -13.35 -0.06 -10.41
C TRP A 550 -13.94 0.78 -9.27
N ALA A 551 -13.62 0.42 -8.03
CA ALA A 551 -13.83 1.30 -6.88
C ALA A 551 -12.79 2.42 -6.87
N ILE A 552 -13.21 3.68 -6.79
CA ILE A 552 -12.31 4.82 -6.89
C ILE A 552 -11.99 5.34 -5.49
N GLY A 553 -10.74 5.20 -5.07
CA GLY A 553 -10.17 5.86 -3.89
C GLY A 553 -9.66 7.27 -4.22
N GLY A 554 -8.88 7.87 -3.31
CA GLY A 554 -8.19 9.12 -3.52
C GLY A 554 -9.00 10.34 -3.13
N SER A 555 -10.00 10.21 -2.25
CA SER A 555 -10.70 11.38 -1.73
C SER A 555 -9.90 12.14 -0.67
N SER A 556 -8.82 11.59 -0.12
CA SER A 556 -7.92 12.30 0.78
C SER A 556 -6.67 12.82 0.06
N GLU A 557 -6.18 13.98 0.53
CA GLU A 557 -4.94 14.58 0.01
C GLU A 557 -3.74 13.66 0.22
N VAL A 558 -3.64 13.06 1.41
CA VAL A 558 -2.55 12.18 1.80
C VAL A 558 -2.42 11.01 0.84
N TYR A 559 -3.52 10.31 0.58
CA TYR A 559 -3.53 9.19 -0.35
C TYR A 559 -3.14 9.62 -1.77
N SER A 560 -3.68 10.75 -2.23
CA SER A 560 -3.44 11.26 -3.59
C SER A 560 -1.99 11.73 -3.79
N ARG A 561 -1.36 12.29 -2.76
CA ARG A 561 0.06 12.67 -2.81
C ARG A 561 0.99 11.45 -2.78
N GLN A 562 0.67 10.45 -1.95
CA GLN A 562 1.45 9.20 -1.84
C GLN A 562 1.41 8.34 -3.11
N ASN A 563 0.28 8.32 -3.80
CA ASN A 563 0.08 7.42 -4.94
C ASN A 563 0.21 8.11 -6.29
N GLU A 564 0.90 9.22 -6.38
CA GLU A 564 0.75 10.18 -7.47
C GLU A 564 -0.72 10.64 -7.59
N PRO A 565 -1.08 11.73 -8.24
CA PRO A 565 -2.48 12.12 -8.41
C PRO A 565 -3.18 11.34 -9.54
N ILE A 566 -2.93 10.02 -9.62
CA ILE A 566 -3.48 9.12 -10.65
C ILE A 566 -5.00 8.96 -10.62
N ARG A 567 -5.66 9.50 -9.59
CA ARG A 567 -7.13 9.58 -9.51
C ARG A 567 -7.68 10.83 -10.20
N TYR A 568 -6.83 11.82 -10.43
CA TYR A 568 -7.19 13.13 -10.98
C TYR A 568 -6.57 13.40 -12.34
N ARG A 569 -5.78 12.45 -12.88
CA ARG A 569 -5.16 12.54 -14.21
C ARG A 569 -5.06 11.15 -14.85
N PRO A 570 -4.74 11.02 -16.14
CA PRO A 570 -4.55 9.71 -16.75
C PRO A 570 -3.57 8.83 -15.95
N PRO A 571 -3.90 7.58 -15.73
CA PRO A 571 -5.02 6.81 -16.30
C PRO A 571 -6.27 6.73 -15.42
N TRP A 572 -6.48 7.65 -14.48
CA TRP A 572 -7.56 7.72 -13.45
C TRP A 572 -7.67 6.50 -12.53
N HIS A 573 -6.69 5.66 -12.56
CA HIS A 573 -6.50 4.51 -11.68
C HIS A 573 -5.02 4.09 -11.68
N TRP A 574 -4.67 2.97 -11.05
CA TRP A 574 -3.30 2.46 -11.04
C TRP A 574 -2.79 2.22 -12.47
N THR A 575 -1.48 2.39 -12.69
CA THR A 575 -0.85 2.06 -13.98
C THR A 575 -0.99 0.57 -14.35
N SER A 576 -1.15 -0.30 -13.33
CA SER A 576 -1.49 -1.72 -13.50
C SER A 576 -2.92 -1.95 -13.98
N THR A 577 -3.83 -0.98 -13.77
CA THR A 577 -5.25 -1.08 -14.09
C THR A 577 -5.74 0.27 -14.61
N PRO A 578 -5.28 0.74 -15.77
CA PRO A 578 -5.65 2.05 -16.32
C PRO A 578 -7.09 2.03 -16.81
N LEU A 579 -8.00 2.77 -16.17
CA LEU A 579 -9.41 2.81 -16.54
C LEU A 579 -9.68 3.69 -17.77
N GLY A 580 -8.91 4.78 -17.95
CA GLY A 580 -9.08 5.70 -19.06
C GLY A 580 -7.77 6.32 -19.52
N GLY A 581 -7.59 6.48 -20.83
CA GLY A 581 -6.42 7.14 -21.42
C GLY A 581 -5.07 6.48 -21.18
N PRO A 582 -4.93 5.13 -21.27
CA PRO A 582 -3.64 4.47 -21.04
C PRO A 582 -2.53 4.95 -21.98
N LEU A 583 -2.84 5.25 -23.25
CA LEU A 583 -1.84 5.75 -24.18
C LEU A 583 -1.45 7.22 -23.92
N TRP A 584 -2.31 8.02 -23.29
CA TRP A 584 -1.91 9.35 -22.80
C TRP A 584 -0.91 9.22 -21.65
N ARG A 585 -1.13 8.27 -20.73
CA ARG A 585 -0.17 7.97 -19.67
C ARG A 585 1.18 7.53 -20.25
N GLN A 586 1.18 6.66 -21.24
CA GLN A 586 2.39 6.21 -21.92
C GLN A 586 3.16 7.38 -22.57
N TRP A 587 2.43 8.34 -23.15
CA TRP A 587 3.05 9.53 -23.74
C TRP A 587 3.79 10.37 -22.70
N PHE A 588 3.20 10.60 -21.52
CA PHE A 588 3.88 11.29 -20.42
C PHE A 588 5.06 10.48 -19.87
N ASP A 589 4.90 9.20 -19.64
CA ASP A 589 5.96 8.32 -19.10
C ASP A 589 7.18 8.22 -20.01
N THR A 590 7.00 8.38 -21.32
CA THR A 590 8.06 8.30 -22.35
C THR A 590 8.51 9.65 -22.90
N SER A 591 8.03 10.75 -22.34
CA SER A 591 8.30 12.12 -22.82
C SER A 591 7.98 12.27 -24.30
N GLY A 592 6.83 11.76 -24.73
CA GLY A 592 6.31 11.90 -26.09
C GLY A 592 6.86 10.91 -27.12
N LYS A 593 7.70 9.94 -26.70
CA LYS A 593 8.28 8.95 -27.63
C LYS A 593 7.32 7.84 -28.02
N GLU A 594 6.41 7.50 -27.12
CA GLU A 594 5.41 6.45 -27.31
C GLU A 594 4.05 6.90 -26.78
N GLY A 595 3.00 6.17 -27.16
CA GLY A 595 1.64 6.46 -26.77
C GLY A 595 0.92 7.40 -27.73
N LEU A 596 -0.12 8.05 -27.24
CA LEU A 596 -0.92 9.02 -27.98
C LEU A 596 -0.76 10.38 -27.34
N GLU A 597 -0.48 11.42 -28.14
CA GLU A 597 -0.38 12.77 -27.62
C GLU A 597 -1.73 13.21 -26.99
N PRO A 598 -1.73 13.65 -25.72
CA PRO A 598 -2.94 14.09 -25.05
C PRO A 598 -3.35 15.50 -25.50
N PRO A 599 -4.65 15.83 -25.43
CA PRO A 599 -5.11 17.21 -25.68
C PRO A 599 -4.59 18.18 -24.61
N ASP A 600 -4.58 19.48 -24.93
CA ASP A 600 -3.98 20.52 -24.09
C ASP A 600 -4.56 20.56 -22.68
N ILE A 601 -5.86 20.33 -22.52
CA ILE A 601 -6.48 20.27 -21.18
C ILE A 601 -5.92 19.14 -20.31
N ILE A 602 -5.54 18.02 -20.91
CA ILE A 602 -4.91 16.90 -20.20
C ILE A 602 -3.44 17.22 -19.89
N LYS A 603 -2.73 17.89 -20.80
CA LYS A 603 -1.37 18.40 -20.54
C LYS A 603 -1.39 19.38 -19.37
N LYS A 604 -2.33 20.33 -19.40
CA LYS A 604 -2.52 21.28 -18.30
C LYS A 604 -2.82 20.57 -16.97
N LEU A 605 -3.73 19.60 -16.98
CA LEU A 605 -4.08 18.82 -15.79
C LEU A 605 -2.86 18.07 -15.24
N TRP A 606 -2.02 17.54 -16.12
CA TRP A 606 -0.78 16.87 -15.75
C TRP A 606 0.17 17.85 -15.07
N ASP A 607 0.43 19.00 -15.66
CA ASP A 607 1.34 20.02 -15.14
C ASP A 607 0.89 20.58 -13.79
N VAL A 608 -0.41 20.91 -13.66
CA VAL A 608 -0.99 21.38 -12.40
C VAL A 608 -0.82 20.34 -11.30
N SER A 609 -1.08 19.07 -11.60
CA SER A 609 -0.97 17.99 -10.63
C SER A 609 0.47 17.68 -10.21
N GLU A 610 1.44 17.82 -11.13
CA GLU A 610 2.87 17.69 -10.79
C GLU A 610 3.36 18.87 -9.95
N GLN A 611 2.97 20.10 -10.29
CA GLN A 611 3.29 21.28 -9.48
C GLN A 611 2.69 21.16 -8.08
N TRP A 612 1.43 20.70 -7.97
CA TRP A 612 0.77 20.48 -6.68
C TRP A 612 1.55 19.54 -5.76
N ARG A 613 2.09 18.45 -6.30
CA ARG A 613 2.93 17.51 -5.52
C ARG A 613 4.24 18.13 -5.04
N GLN A 614 4.77 19.10 -5.77
CA GLN A 614 6.05 19.75 -5.46
C GLN A 614 5.91 20.90 -4.45
N GLU A 615 4.68 21.29 -4.11
CA GLU A 615 4.45 22.36 -3.14
C GLU A 615 4.33 21.81 -1.71
N PRO A 616 4.79 22.58 -0.70
CA PRO A 616 4.56 22.24 0.70
C PRO A 616 3.08 22.18 1.01
N LEU A 617 2.71 21.14 1.78
CA LEU A 617 1.33 20.98 2.25
C LEU A 617 0.85 22.26 2.94
N GLY A 618 -0.33 22.74 2.55
CA GLY A 618 -0.98 23.90 3.16
C GLY A 618 -0.47 25.28 2.72
N SER A 619 0.56 25.36 1.85
CA SER A 619 0.97 26.66 1.25
C SER A 619 -0.13 27.23 0.35
N ASP A 620 -0.15 28.55 0.12
CA ASP A 620 -1.18 29.19 -0.70
C ASP A 620 -1.10 28.70 -2.16
N LYS A 621 0.10 28.45 -2.68
CA LYS A 621 0.27 27.86 -4.01
C LYS A 621 -0.23 26.42 -4.06
N TYR A 622 0.01 25.63 -3.02
CA TYR A 622 -0.56 24.29 -2.87
C TYR A 622 -2.09 24.32 -2.94
N LYS A 623 -2.74 25.22 -2.17
CA LYS A 623 -4.20 25.37 -2.14
C LYS A 623 -4.76 25.78 -3.51
N ALA A 624 -4.10 26.72 -4.19
CA ALA A 624 -4.51 27.18 -5.52
C ALA A 624 -4.44 26.06 -6.55
N LEU A 625 -3.32 25.31 -6.59
CA LEU A 625 -3.13 24.20 -7.51
C LEU A 625 -4.10 23.03 -7.23
N ALA A 626 -4.38 22.74 -5.94
CA ALA A 626 -5.39 21.75 -5.57
C ALA A 626 -6.76 22.15 -6.11
N ALA A 627 -7.18 23.41 -5.88
CA ALA A 627 -8.45 23.91 -6.36
C ALA A 627 -8.56 23.86 -7.89
N GLU A 628 -7.50 24.23 -8.62
CA GLU A 628 -7.47 24.16 -10.08
C GLU A 628 -7.56 22.72 -10.60
N MET A 629 -6.78 21.80 -10.04
CA MET A 629 -6.81 20.37 -10.40
C MET A 629 -8.22 19.77 -10.20
N LEU A 630 -8.84 20.06 -9.05
CA LEU A 630 -10.18 19.56 -8.74
C LEU A 630 -11.25 20.18 -9.66
N GLN A 631 -11.15 21.47 -9.96
CA GLN A 631 -12.08 22.18 -10.85
C GLN A 631 -12.03 21.59 -12.26
N ILE A 632 -10.83 21.38 -12.83
CA ILE A 632 -10.66 20.76 -14.15
C ILE A 632 -11.33 19.37 -14.19
N ASN A 633 -11.15 18.55 -13.14
CA ASN A 633 -11.78 17.23 -13.09
C ASN A 633 -13.31 17.31 -12.97
N ALA A 634 -13.84 18.19 -12.11
CA ALA A 634 -15.28 18.38 -11.92
C ALA A 634 -15.97 18.81 -13.22
N GLU A 635 -15.40 19.79 -13.92
CA GLU A 635 -15.97 20.31 -15.17
C GLU A 635 -15.93 19.32 -16.33
N ASN A 636 -14.90 18.47 -16.38
CA ASN A 636 -14.69 17.57 -17.52
C ASN A 636 -15.24 16.16 -17.30
N CYS A 637 -15.58 15.76 -16.07
CA CYS A 637 -16.21 14.48 -15.77
C CYS A 637 -15.48 13.27 -16.41
N TRP A 638 -14.13 13.23 -16.29
CA TRP A 638 -13.33 12.15 -16.87
C TRP A 638 -13.63 10.80 -16.25
N CYS A 639 -13.82 10.77 -14.93
CA CYS A 639 -14.26 9.59 -14.21
C CYS A 639 -15.66 9.81 -13.67
N ILE A 640 -16.58 8.94 -14.03
CA ILE A 640 -17.98 9.00 -13.58
C ILE A 640 -18.12 8.09 -12.37
N GLY A 641 -18.55 8.67 -11.25
CA GLY A 641 -18.87 7.96 -10.02
C GLY A 641 -20.35 7.67 -9.88
N THR A 642 -20.64 6.83 -8.91
CA THR A 642 -22.02 6.54 -8.50
C THR A 642 -22.30 7.06 -7.08
N VAL A 643 -21.90 6.31 -6.07
CA VAL A 643 -22.05 6.64 -4.65
C VAL A 643 -20.69 6.50 -3.98
N GLY A 644 -20.30 7.45 -3.18
CA GLY A 644 -19.04 7.43 -2.42
C GLY A 644 -19.25 7.77 -0.96
N LEU A 645 -18.14 7.83 -0.21
CA LEU A 645 -18.13 8.09 1.24
C LEU A 645 -19.11 7.19 2.02
N VAL A 646 -19.30 5.96 1.51
CA VAL A 646 -20.14 4.94 2.16
C VAL A 646 -19.45 4.51 3.45
N PRO A 647 -20.11 4.59 4.61
CA PRO A 647 -19.47 4.21 5.86
C PRO A 647 -19.07 2.73 5.87
N ARG A 648 -17.94 2.46 6.45
CA ARG A 648 -17.42 1.11 6.63
C ARG A 648 -18.02 0.46 7.88
N VAL A 649 -18.51 -0.75 7.74
CA VAL A 649 -18.87 -1.56 8.89
C VAL A 649 -17.59 -2.01 9.59
N GLY A 650 -17.47 -1.72 10.87
CA GLY A 650 -16.40 -2.23 11.71
C GLY A 650 -17.00 -2.93 12.93
N ILE A 651 -16.49 -4.11 13.24
CA ILE A 651 -16.90 -4.95 14.37
C ILE A 651 -15.69 -5.16 15.27
N ILE A 652 -15.89 -4.89 16.57
CA ILE A 652 -14.85 -5.08 17.58
C ILE A 652 -15.48 -5.80 18.78
N LYS A 653 -14.80 -6.84 19.28
CA LYS A 653 -15.23 -7.56 20.51
C LYS A 653 -15.33 -6.59 21.69
N ASN A 654 -16.35 -6.78 22.51
CA ASN A 654 -16.56 -5.99 23.73
C ASN A 654 -15.44 -6.19 24.78
N THR A 655 -14.60 -7.17 24.61
CA THR A 655 -13.41 -7.40 25.44
C THR A 655 -12.15 -6.67 24.93
N VAL A 656 -12.15 -6.16 23.71
CA VAL A 656 -11.02 -5.37 23.18
C VAL A 656 -11.09 -3.95 23.73
N ARG A 657 -9.96 -3.46 24.22
CA ARG A 657 -9.78 -2.09 24.71
C ARG A 657 -8.74 -1.35 23.89
N ASN A 658 -8.76 -0.05 23.92
CA ASN A 658 -7.90 0.85 23.15
C ASN A 658 -8.10 0.78 21.62
N GLY A 659 -9.13 0.08 21.14
CA GLY A 659 -9.49 0.07 19.71
C GLY A 659 -10.04 1.42 19.23
N PRO A 660 -10.25 1.59 17.92
CA PRO A 660 -10.77 2.84 17.35
C PRO A 660 -12.18 3.15 17.88
N LYS A 661 -12.43 4.44 18.09
CA LYS A 661 -13.68 4.97 18.65
C LYS A 661 -14.68 5.27 17.54
N LYS A 662 -15.97 5.24 17.90
CA LYS A 662 -17.03 5.70 17.01
C LYS A 662 -16.74 7.12 16.50
N GLY A 663 -16.90 7.33 15.19
CA GLY A 663 -16.65 8.61 14.53
C GLY A 663 -15.22 8.81 14.03
N GLN A 664 -14.28 7.97 14.43
CA GLN A 664 -12.96 7.95 13.80
C GLN A 664 -13.03 7.35 12.38
N ILE A 665 -12.15 7.78 11.49
CA ILE A 665 -12.12 7.32 10.09
C ILE A 665 -11.54 5.91 10.03
N LEU A 666 -12.24 5.00 9.35
CA LEU A 666 -11.75 3.67 9.04
C LEU A 666 -11.73 3.48 7.52
N SER A 667 -10.59 3.75 6.91
CA SER A 667 -10.48 3.79 5.46
C SER A 667 -9.25 3.01 4.97
N ILE A 668 -9.39 2.39 3.80
CA ILE A 668 -8.28 1.78 3.08
C ILE A 668 -7.18 2.82 2.74
N GLU A 669 -7.54 4.08 2.58
CA GLU A 669 -6.59 5.16 2.29
C GLU A 669 -5.55 5.37 3.40
N TYR A 670 -5.85 4.87 4.61
CA TYR A 670 -4.97 4.87 5.77
C TYR A 670 -4.63 3.47 6.27
N SER A 671 -4.74 2.44 5.41
CA SER A 671 -4.50 1.04 5.79
C SER A 671 -5.30 0.62 7.03
N THR A 672 -6.56 0.99 7.05
CA THR A 672 -7.63 0.65 8.01
C THR A 672 -7.19 0.77 9.48
N TRP A 673 -6.66 -0.28 10.09
CA TRP A 673 -6.32 -0.33 11.52
C TRP A 673 -4.91 0.18 11.87
N THR A 674 -4.01 0.31 10.89
CA THR A 674 -2.57 0.57 11.08
C THR A 674 -2.28 1.73 12.02
N TYR A 675 -2.96 2.85 11.82
CA TYR A 675 -2.74 4.06 12.60
C TYR A 675 -3.51 4.12 13.92
N TYR A 676 -4.36 3.10 14.18
CA TYR A 676 -4.93 2.87 15.50
C TYR A 676 -4.09 1.94 16.35
N LEU A 677 -2.88 1.60 15.89
CA LEU A 677 -1.83 0.89 16.61
C LEU A 677 -2.36 -0.38 17.32
N PRO A 678 -2.72 -1.46 16.60
CA PRO A 678 -3.25 -2.68 17.24
C PRO A 678 -2.36 -3.26 18.32
N GLU A 679 -1.06 -2.96 18.32
CA GLU A 679 -0.12 -3.37 19.36
C GLU A 679 -0.42 -2.80 20.76
N HIS A 680 -1.16 -1.69 20.88
CA HIS A 680 -1.60 -1.17 22.18
C HIS A 680 -3.03 -1.59 22.55
N TRP A 681 -3.70 -2.40 21.70
CA TRP A 681 -4.97 -3.01 22.07
C TRP A 681 -4.72 -4.16 23.01
N TRP A 682 -5.64 -4.37 23.96
CA TRP A 682 -5.54 -5.46 24.91
C TRP A 682 -6.90 -6.11 25.16
N ILE A 683 -6.87 -7.34 25.62
CA ILE A 683 -8.08 -8.15 25.85
C ILE A 683 -8.41 -8.09 27.34
N GLU A 684 -9.58 -7.54 27.67
CA GLU A 684 -10.11 -7.55 29.02
C GLU A 684 -10.72 -8.93 29.27
N GLY A 685 -10.13 -9.67 30.20
CA GLY A 685 -10.60 -10.97 30.63
C GLY A 685 -11.77 -10.91 31.59
#